data_097df5baf21d6e645ef9b856f428e242
#
_entry.id   097df5baf21d6e645ef9b856f428e242
#
_cell.length_a   1.000
_cell.length_b   1.000
_cell.length_c   1.000
_cell.angle_alpha   90.00
_cell.angle_beta   90.00
_cell.angle_gamma   90.00
#
_symmetry.space_group_name_H-M   'P 1'
#
loop_
_entity.id
_entity.type
_entity.pdbx_description
1 polymer ?
#
loop_
_entity_poly.entity_id
_entity_poly.type
_entity_poly.pdbx_seq_one_letter_code
_entity_poly.pdbx_strand_id
1 'polypeptide(L)'
;MELNFTLNGALRTVITPAGENAQRVLFNQCRMHSVRNSDDGFGFAGSDAILFNGKVINASLLIAAQLEGAQVRTAESLGSWNQLSLVQQAMVDVGVVQSGYNDPAAALIVTDLLDRHPEPSRDQIDDALSGLFHRDGGYQQFYQAIELASSRLKDPDYLCQIAPEFRDDLRHIGKSCPKVDAAKMVQAKPCYVEDRVSEDALVIKMLRSPHPHAVITRLDVSRAEAMPGVVHVITHLNCPDVYYTPGGQSAPEPSPLDRRMFGRKLRHVGDRVAAVVAESEAIALAALKLIEVEYQVLPAVMNIGEAMAPNAPLVHDEPIVYMAGAPADLEQQNACSVRRGDEHMIINFPIGSRPHENLAASVHGQIGDVAKGFAEADEIVERTYESTQAQQCPTEPHICFTYMDGDRLVIHASTQVPWHVRRQVARIVGMKQHQVHVIKERVGGGFGSKQDILLEEVCAWATKVTGRPVTFRYTREEEFISNTSRHVAKVKVKVGAKKDGTITAIDMDFRANTGPYGNHSLTVPSNGPALSLPLYPCENVRFTVNTYYSNICPTGAYQGYGAPKGNFALTMAIAELAEKLGIDQLEMVEHNRVHEGDILKVLGAIGEGKMPTSVPHAASCALELILKQGRELIAWDSPKPADGDWRIGRGVAIIMQKSGIPDIDQANCMVKLESDGTFIVHSGGADIGTGLDTVVAKLTAEVLHCPLGDVHVISGDTDHALFDKGAYASSGTCFSGNAAKKAAENLKEKILFHGAAMLGEPVADVELAFPGLVRGKLGEVSLAKLAHKAETGTGFGILVGTASYITSELAFPYGANFAEVAVNVRTGEIRLDKFYALLDCGTPINPELALGQIYGATMRAIGHSLTEEICYDGKGIPLTRDLKSYGAPKIGDIPRDFRAFLVPSDDKVGPYGAKSISEIGVNGAAPAIATAIHDACGVWLRKWHFTPEQILRELGKLEQQASA
;
A
#
# COMPACT_ATOMS: atom_id res chain seq x y z
N MET A 1 20.55 -1.52 36.52
CA MET A 1 19.76 -1.36 37.78
C MET A 1 18.64 -2.36 37.79
N GLU A 2 18.22 -2.79 38.99
CA GLU A 2 17.02 -3.57 39.22
C GLU A 2 15.85 -2.60 39.38
N LEU A 3 14.72 -2.85 38.72
CA LEU A 3 13.52 -2.02 38.75
C LEU A 3 12.33 -2.87 39.15
N ASN A 4 11.54 -2.35 40.11
CA ASN A 4 10.32 -2.99 40.61
C ASN A 4 9.13 -2.07 40.34
N PHE A 5 8.14 -2.56 39.57
CA PHE A 5 6.93 -1.80 39.20
C PHE A 5 5.73 -2.73 39.05
N THR A 6 4.55 -2.15 39.07
CA THR A 6 3.32 -2.91 38.78
C THR A 6 2.97 -2.82 37.31
N LEU A 7 2.92 -3.98 36.60
CA LEU A 7 2.51 -4.08 35.23
C LEU A 7 1.21 -4.89 35.10
N ASN A 8 0.16 -4.26 34.57
CA ASN A 8 -1.16 -4.90 34.42
C ASN A 8 -1.67 -5.56 35.74
N GLY A 9 -1.47 -4.92 36.85
CA GLY A 9 -1.88 -5.39 38.19
C GLY A 9 -0.92 -6.39 38.84
N ALA A 10 0.16 -6.82 38.22
CA ALA A 10 1.15 -7.74 38.75
C ALA A 10 2.50 -7.05 38.98
N LEU A 11 3.15 -7.35 40.11
CA LEU A 11 4.51 -6.88 40.40
C LEU A 11 5.49 -7.51 39.38
N ARG A 12 6.36 -6.69 38.83
CA ARG A 12 7.44 -7.09 37.89
C ARG A 12 8.77 -6.56 38.41
N THR A 13 9.78 -7.40 38.28
CA THR A 13 11.18 -7.04 38.52
C THR A 13 11.94 -7.23 37.19
N VAL A 14 12.66 -6.22 36.77
CA VAL A 14 13.49 -6.26 35.53
C VAL A 14 14.88 -5.72 35.82
N ILE A 15 15.90 -6.23 35.13
CA ILE A 15 17.28 -5.73 35.23
C ILE A 15 17.61 -5.05 33.88
N THR A 16 17.93 -3.77 33.93
CA THR A 16 18.19 -2.98 32.72
C THR A 16 19.21 -1.86 32.98
N PRO A 17 19.92 -1.34 31.95
CA PRO A 17 20.69 -0.10 32.07
C PRO A 17 19.78 1.07 32.52
N ALA A 18 20.33 1.99 33.29
CA ALA A 18 19.53 3.11 33.83
C ALA A 18 18.98 4.04 32.75
N GLY A 19 19.71 4.20 31.66
CA GLY A 19 19.33 5.06 30.51
C GLY A 19 18.60 4.32 29.40
N GLU A 20 18.19 3.05 29.60
CA GLU A 20 17.39 2.32 28.62
C GLU A 20 16.00 2.98 28.46
N ASN A 21 15.40 2.79 27.30
CA ASN A 21 14.07 3.30 27.00
C ASN A 21 12.99 2.38 27.59
N ALA A 22 11.98 2.95 28.23
CA ALA A 22 10.90 2.16 28.87
C ALA A 22 10.12 1.31 27.86
N GLN A 23 9.92 1.78 26.62
CA GLN A 23 9.28 1.04 25.54
C GLN A 23 10.05 -0.28 25.29
N ARG A 24 11.38 -0.23 25.20
CA ARG A 24 12.22 -1.42 24.98
C ARG A 24 12.13 -2.42 26.12
N VAL A 25 12.10 -1.93 27.37
CA VAL A 25 11.92 -2.79 28.55
C VAL A 25 10.57 -3.49 28.51
N LEU A 26 9.50 -2.75 28.24
CA LEU A 26 8.15 -3.31 28.19
C LEU A 26 7.98 -4.30 27.03
N PHE A 27 8.47 -3.97 25.84
CA PHE A 27 8.37 -4.84 24.66
C PHE A 27 9.28 -6.08 24.78
N ASN A 28 10.58 -5.88 25.00
CA ASN A 28 11.56 -6.97 24.90
C ASN A 28 11.60 -7.85 26.16
N GLN A 29 11.61 -7.25 27.38
CA GLN A 29 11.75 -8.01 28.63
C GLN A 29 10.39 -8.41 29.22
N CYS A 30 9.38 -7.52 29.13
CA CYS A 30 8.05 -7.82 29.66
C CYS A 30 7.12 -8.48 28.63
N ARG A 31 7.52 -8.56 27.37
CA ARG A 31 6.75 -9.13 26.25
C ARG A 31 5.37 -8.46 26.06
N MET A 32 5.33 -7.14 26.23
CA MET A 32 4.14 -6.34 25.96
C MET A 32 4.13 -5.94 24.46
N HIS A 33 3.49 -6.76 23.65
CA HIS A 33 3.44 -6.62 22.20
C HIS A 33 2.55 -5.47 21.73
N SER A 34 1.78 -4.84 22.61
CA SER A 34 1.03 -3.61 22.29
C SER A 34 1.92 -2.36 22.32
N VAL A 35 3.12 -2.43 22.93
CA VAL A 35 4.00 -1.26 23.12
C VAL A 35 5.04 -1.21 22.00
N ARG A 36 4.59 -0.87 20.77
CA ARG A 36 5.40 -0.96 19.56
C ARG A 36 6.13 0.35 19.25
N ASN A 37 7.27 0.26 18.61
CA ASN A 37 8.05 1.43 18.18
C ASN A 37 7.87 1.67 16.69
N SER A 38 7.17 2.74 16.32
CA SER A 38 6.93 3.12 14.90
C SER A 38 7.75 4.31 14.42
N ASP A 39 8.33 5.09 15.32
CA ASP A 39 8.93 6.39 15.05
C ASP A 39 10.27 6.65 15.77
N ASP A 40 10.96 5.56 16.16
CA ASP A 40 12.26 5.60 16.83
C ASP A 40 12.28 6.38 18.17
N GLY A 41 11.09 6.50 18.79
CA GLY A 41 10.95 7.13 20.10
C GLY A 41 10.73 8.64 20.07
N PHE A 42 10.39 9.21 18.93
CA PHE A 42 10.04 10.62 18.83
C PHE A 42 8.65 10.97 19.38
N GLY A 43 7.80 9.96 19.62
CA GLY A 43 6.47 10.12 20.22
C GLY A 43 5.41 10.69 19.29
N PHE A 44 5.58 10.58 17.96
CA PHE A 44 4.62 11.04 16.95
C PHE A 44 3.62 9.96 16.50
N ALA A 45 3.97 8.68 16.70
CA ALA A 45 3.15 7.59 16.20
C ALA A 45 2.10 7.10 17.20
N GLY A 46 2.35 7.20 18.51
CA GLY A 46 1.44 6.75 19.57
C GLY A 46 1.24 5.24 19.65
N SER A 47 1.99 4.45 18.88
CA SER A 47 1.90 2.99 18.83
C SER A 47 2.43 2.29 20.08
N ASP A 48 3.08 3.04 20.96
CA ASP A 48 3.66 2.63 22.24
C ASP A 48 2.96 3.26 23.44
N ALA A 49 1.71 3.71 23.26
CA ALA A 49 0.94 4.32 24.34
C ALA A 49 0.66 3.33 25.47
N ILE A 50 0.88 3.80 26.71
CA ILE A 50 0.61 3.11 27.96
C ILE A 50 -0.14 4.02 28.92
N LEU A 51 -0.83 3.45 29.91
CA LEU A 51 -1.28 4.19 31.08
C LEU A 51 -0.18 4.12 32.16
N PHE A 52 0.50 5.23 32.35
CA PHE A 52 1.55 5.38 33.35
C PHE A 52 1.01 6.23 34.52
N ASN A 53 0.85 5.60 35.68
CA ASN A 53 0.24 6.22 36.86
C ASN A 53 -1.11 6.91 36.56
N GLY A 54 -1.95 6.24 35.75
CA GLY A 54 -3.28 6.72 35.39
C GLY A 54 -3.33 7.79 34.30
N LYS A 55 -2.22 8.02 33.55
CA LYS A 55 -2.16 8.96 32.43
C LYS A 55 -1.66 8.28 31.16
N VAL A 56 -2.27 8.57 30.02
CA VAL A 56 -1.79 8.12 28.72
C VAL A 56 -0.47 8.80 28.40
N ILE A 57 0.58 8.01 28.13
CA ILE A 57 1.93 8.48 27.80
C ILE A 57 2.52 7.52 26.78
N ASN A 58 3.32 8.01 25.84
CA ASN A 58 4.14 7.17 24.97
C ASN A 58 5.33 6.63 25.77
N ALA A 59 5.47 5.31 25.84
CA ALA A 59 6.51 4.63 26.62
C ALA A 59 7.93 4.98 26.15
N SER A 60 8.10 5.29 24.87
CA SER A 60 9.37 5.73 24.27
C SER A 60 9.86 7.09 24.79
N LEU A 61 9.00 7.90 25.36
CA LEU A 61 9.37 9.19 25.96
C LEU A 61 9.82 9.05 27.44
N LEU A 62 9.78 7.84 27.99
CA LEU A 62 10.22 7.53 29.35
C LEU A 62 11.55 6.79 29.34
N ILE A 63 12.46 7.12 30.24
CA ILE A 63 13.60 6.27 30.54
C ILE A 63 13.18 5.16 31.50
N ALA A 64 13.80 3.99 31.40
CA ALA A 64 13.44 2.82 32.20
C ALA A 64 13.45 3.10 33.74
N ALA A 65 14.36 3.94 34.23
CA ALA A 65 14.44 4.33 35.61
C ALA A 65 13.13 4.93 36.18
N GLN A 66 12.28 5.54 35.33
CA GLN A 66 10.99 6.11 35.73
C GLN A 66 9.92 5.03 36.02
N LEU A 67 10.16 3.78 35.61
CA LEU A 67 9.27 2.66 35.89
C LEU A 67 9.32 2.25 37.36
N GLU A 68 10.40 2.59 38.11
CA GLU A 68 10.53 2.22 39.53
C GLU A 68 9.34 2.71 40.36
N GLY A 69 8.64 1.76 41.02
CA GLY A 69 7.45 2.04 41.83
C GLY A 69 6.20 2.46 41.02
N ALA A 70 6.26 2.54 39.73
CA ALA A 70 5.15 3.00 38.89
C ALA A 70 4.04 1.94 38.70
N GLN A 71 2.83 2.41 38.42
CA GLN A 71 1.72 1.59 37.95
C GLN A 71 1.59 1.76 36.43
N VAL A 72 1.83 0.67 35.70
CA VAL A 72 1.78 0.64 34.24
C VAL A 72 0.66 -0.29 33.79
N ARG A 73 -0.21 0.21 32.88
CA ARG A 73 -1.17 -0.62 32.17
C ARG A 73 -0.92 -0.53 30.68
N THR A 74 -0.98 -1.68 30.00
CA THR A 74 -0.87 -1.80 28.56
C THR A 74 -2.15 -2.40 27.97
N ALA A 75 -2.31 -2.43 26.66
CA ALA A 75 -3.52 -2.95 26.02
C ALA A 75 -3.78 -4.44 26.30
N GLU A 76 -2.77 -5.21 26.71
CA GLU A 76 -2.92 -6.60 27.15
C GLU A 76 -3.77 -6.74 28.42
N SER A 77 -3.99 -5.65 29.18
CA SER A 77 -4.89 -5.62 30.34
C SER A 77 -6.36 -5.40 29.96
N LEU A 78 -6.66 -5.15 28.69
CA LEU A 78 -8.02 -4.95 28.20
C LEU A 78 -8.66 -6.30 27.86
N GLY A 79 -9.85 -6.57 28.40
CA GLY A 79 -10.53 -7.85 28.20
C GLY A 79 -9.82 -9.04 28.84
N SER A 80 -9.96 -10.21 28.20
CA SER A 80 -9.26 -11.45 28.58
C SER A 80 -8.73 -12.15 27.34
N TRP A 81 -7.98 -13.25 27.50
CA TRP A 81 -7.41 -14.00 26.37
C TRP A 81 -8.44 -14.37 25.29
N ASN A 82 -9.66 -14.71 25.68
CA ASN A 82 -10.73 -15.18 24.79
C ASN A 82 -11.89 -14.18 24.66
N GLN A 83 -11.81 -13.01 25.30
CA GLN A 83 -12.90 -12.06 25.30
C GLN A 83 -12.36 -10.64 25.13
N LEU A 84 -12.83 -9.97 24.11
CA LEU A 84 -12.51 -8.57 23.87
C LEU A 84 -13.14 -7.67 24.94
N SER A 85 -12.48 -6.57 25.26
CA SER A 85 -13.13 -5.49 26.02
C SER A 85 -14.21 -4.84 25.14
N LEU A 86 -15.09 -4.05 25.76
CA LEU A 86 -16.14 -3.33 25.03
C LEU A 86 -15.60 -2.45 23.92
N VAL A 87 -14.50 -1.73 24.17
CA VAL A 87 -13.83 -0.88 23.19
C VAL A 87 -13.20 -1.72 22.08
N GLN A 88 -12.47 -2.78 22.41
CA GLN A 88 -11.88 -3.68 21.43
C GLN A 88 -12.94 -4.29 20.53
N GLN A 89 -14.09 -4.72 21.11
CA GLN A 89 -15.20 -5.27 20.34
C GLN A 89 -15.80 -4.23 19.38
N ALA A 90 -16.01 -3.01 19.85
CA ALA A 90 -16.53 -1.92 19.02
C ALA A 90 -15.59 -1.60 17.84
N MET A 91 -14.25 -1.54 18.09
CA MET A 91 -13.26 -1.32 17.03
C MET A 91 -13.26 -2.45 15.98
N VAL A 92 -13.43 -3.69 16.42
CA VAL A 92 -13.53 -4.87 15.54
C VAL A 92 -14.82 -4.83 14.72
N ASP A 93 -15.94 -4.50 15.36
CA ASP A 93 -17.27 -4.50 14.73
C ASP A 93 -17.41 -3.43 13.64
N VAL A 94 -16.76 -2.27 13.80
CA VAL A 94 -16.78 -1.19 12.80
C VAL A 94 -15.57 -1.20 11.85
N GLY A 95 -14.77 -2.27 11.84
CA GLY A 95 -13.68 -2.45 10.87
C GLY A 95 -12.51 -1.47 11.04
N VAL A 96 -12.28 -0.88 12.21
CA VAL A 96 -11.08 -0.07 12.49
C VAL A 96 -9.82 -0.90 12.26
N VAL A 97 -9.82 -2.16 12.72
CA VAL A 97 -8.66 -3.04 12.73
C VAL A 97 -8.39 -3.59 11.32
N GLN A 98 -7.49 -2.94 10.59
CA GLN A 98 -7.06 -3.33 9.25
C GLN A 98 -5.66 -3.94 9.27
N SER A 99 -4.58 -3.15 9.39
CA SER A 99 -3.24 -3.67 9.61
C SER A 99 -2.99 -4.07 11.06
N GLY A 100 -3.68 -3.47 11.99
CA GLY A 100 -3.71 -3.81 13.43
C GLY A 100 -2.48 -3.40 14.22
N TYR A 101 -1.48 -2.75 13.61
CA TYR A 101 -0.17 -2.55 14.23
C TYR A 101 -0.19 -1.61 15.45
N ASN A 102 -0.97 -0.52 15.40
CA ASN A 102 -1.14 0.44 16.49
C ASN A 102 -2.54 0.40 17.14
N ASP A 103 -3.44 -0.48 16.68
CA ASP A 103 -4.81 -0.55 17.18
C ASP A 103 -4.91 -1.00 18.67
N PRO A 104 -4.01 -1.85 19.20
CA PRO A 104 -3.98 -2.10 20.64
C PRO A 104 -3.74 -0.84 21.48
N ALA A 105 -2.79 0.01 21.07
CA ALA A 105 -2.54 1.29 21.73
C ALA A 105 -3.74 2.23 21.63
N ALA A 106 -4.38 2.29 20.45
CA ALA A 106 -5.60 3.04 20.25
C ALA A 106 -6.74 2.57 21.16
N ALA A 107 -6.93 1.25 21.31
CA ALA A 107 -7.94 0.69 22.20
C ALA A 107 -7.71 1.11 23.67
N LEU A 108 -6.45 1.19 24.12
CA LEU A 108 -6.10 1.67 25.46
C LEU A 108 -6.45 3.16 25.62
N ILE A 109 -6.09 4.00 24.65
CA ILE A 109 -6.39 5.44 24.63
C ILE A 109 -7.91 5.68 24.67
N VAL A 110 -8.66 4.96 23.83
CA VAL A 110 -10.14 5.08 23.77
C VAL A 110 -10.78 4.58 25.06
N THR A 111 -10.25 3.53 25.69
CA THR A 111 -10.75 3.06 27.00
C THR A 111 -10.58 4.14 28.04
N ASP A 112 -9.40 4.75 28.16
CA ASP A 112 -9.15 5.85 29.08
C ASP A 112 -10.04 7.09 28.79
N LEU A 113 -10.30 7.38 27.51
CA LEU A 113 -11.22 8.45 27.12
C LEU A 113 -12.64 8.18 27.63
N LEU A 114 -13.18 6.97 27.42
CA LEU A 114 -14.55 6.61 27.83
C LEU A 114 -14.68 6.45 29.35
N ASP A 115 -13.63 6.04 30.06
CA ASP A 115 -13.59 6.03 31.53
C ASP A 115 -13.73 7.45 32.10
N ARG A 116 -13.18 8.45 31.44
CA ARG A 116 -13.28 9.87 31.83
C ARG A 116 -14.51 10.56 31.29
N HIS A 117 -14.90 10.24 30.08
CA HIS A 117 -16.00 10.85 29.32
C HIS A 117 -16.82 9.76 28.64
N PRO A 118 -17.85 9.20 29.28
CA PRO A 118 -18.68 8.13 28.69
C PRO A 118 -19.39 8.52 27.40
N GLU A 119 -19.60 9.81 27.18
CA GLU A 119 -20.17 10.40 25.96
C GLU A 119 -19.26 11.54 25.48
N PRO A 120 -18.11 11.22 24.85
CA PRO A 120 -17.15 12.24 24.49
C PRO A 120 -17.63 13.09 23.32
N SER A 121 -17.41 14.40 23.38
CA SER A 121 -17.56 15.27 22.22
C SER A 121 -16.50 15.00 21.15
N ARG A 122 -16.74 15.46 19.91
CA ARG A 122 -15.75 15.35 18.83
C ARG A 122 -14.39 15.95 19.25
N ASP A 123 -14.39 17.14 19.85
CA ASP A 123 -13.16 17.79 20.30
C ASP A 123 -12.41 16.97 21.37
N GLN A 124 -13.12 16.27 22.24
CA GLN A 124 -12.51 15.35 23.23
C GLN A 124 -11.92 14.10 22.57
N ILE A 125 -12.55 13.60 21.50
CA ILE A 125 -12.03 12.49 20.69
C ILE A 125 -10.77 12.93 19.95
N ASP A 126 -10.81 14.09 19.30
CA ASP A 126 -9.69 14.67 18.56
C ASP A 126 -8.49 14.91 19.48
N ASP A 127 -8.70 15.46 20.68
CA ASP A 127 -7.65 15.66 21.68
C ASP A 127 -7.04 14.34 22.14
N ALA A 128 -7.88 13.35 22.52
CA ALA A 128 -7.41 12.05 23.00
C ALA A 128 -6.57 11.29 21.97
N LEU A 129 -6.94 11.35 20.70
CA LEU A 129 -6.28 10.64 19.61
C LEU A 129 -5.26 11.50 18.85
N SER A 130 -5.02 12.75 19.24
CA SER A 130 -4.11 13.70 18.56
C SER A 130 -2.68 13.18 18.44
N GLY A 131 -2.24 12.35 19.40
CA GLY A 131 -0.92 11.72 19.42
C GLY A 131 -0.84 10.38 18.67
N LEU A 132 -1.96 9.89 18.12
CA LEU A 132 -2.00 8.62 17.40
C LEU A 132 -1.85 8.86 15.91
N PHE A 133 -0.84 8.27 15.29
CA PHE A 133 -0.69 8.21 13.84
C PHE A 133 -1.35 6.95 13.30
N HIS A 134 -2.37 7.10 12.45
CA HIS A 134 -3.09 5.98 11.86
C HIS A 134 -3.21 6.13 10.35
N ARG A 135 -2.68 5.17 9.59
CA ARG A 135 -2.56 5.26 8.14
C ARG A 135 -3.59 4.38 7.39
N ASP A 136 -4.26 3.48 8.09
CA ASP A 136 -5.11 2.45 7.46
C ASP A 136 -6.49 2.97 7.07
N GLY A 137 -7.30 3.40 8.05
CA GLY A 137 -8.71 3.77 7.87
C GLY A 137 -9.00 5.27 7.89
N GLY A 138 -7.97 6.13 7.82
CA GLY A 138 -8.17 7.59 7.75
C GLY A 138 -8.93 8.20 8.94
N TYR A 139 -8.85 7.56 10.09
CA TYR A 139 -9.45 7.95 11.38
C TYR A 139 -11.00 7.94 11.44
N GLN A 140 -11.71 7.98 10.33
CA GLN A 140 -13.19 8.11 10.34
C GLN A 140 -13.87 6.98 11.12
N GLN A 141 -13.37 5.77 11.04
CA GLN A 141 -13.93 4.63 11.76
C GLN A 141 -13.70 4.69 13.28
N PHE A 142 -12.75 5.48 13.79
CA PHE A 142 -12.61 5.68 15.23
C PHE A 142 -13.79 6.42 15.85
N TYR A 143 -14.34 7.44 15.16
CA TYR A 143 -15.55 8.12 15.63
C TYR A 143 -16.72 7.13 15.75
N GLN A 144 -16.89 6.27 14.76
CA GLN A 144 -17.95 5.24 14.74
C GLN A 144 -17.74 4.21 15.87
N ALA A 145 -16.48 3.76 16.09
CA ALA A 145 -16.15 2.82 17.15
C ALA A 145 -16.39 3.39 18.54
N ILE A 146 -16.03 4.66 18.77
CA ILE A 146 -16.22 5.36 20.03
C ILE A 146 -17.72 5.60 20.30
N GLU A 147 -18.50 6.00 19.28
CA GLU A 147 -19.95 6.15 19.36
C GLU A 147 -20.63 4.82 19.71
N LEU A 148 -20.23 3.73 19.01
CA LEU A 148 -20.73 2.38 19.29
C LEU A 148 -20.39 1.92 20.70
N ALA A 149 -19.13 2.10 21.14
CA ALA A 149 -18.71 1.76 22.49
C ALA A 149 -19.46 2.57 23.57
N SER A 150 -19.61 3.88 23.36
CA SER A 150 -20.39 4.78 24.23
C SER A 150 -21.86 4.34 24.34
N SER A 151 -22.48 3.96 23.21
CA SER A 151 -23.86 3.46 23.20
C SER A 151 -24.01 2.15 23.94
N ARG A 152 -23.04 1.23 23.82
CA ARG A 152 -23.02 -0.05 24.52
C ARG A 152 -22.70 0.06 26.02
N LEU A 153 -22.13 1.16 26.49
CA LEU A 153 -22.06 1.43 27.92
C LEU A 153 -23.46 1.61 28.57
N LYS A 154 -24.43 2.10 27.78
CA LYS A 154 -25.81 2.31 28.23
C LYS A 154 -26.70 1.11 27.93
N ASP A 155 -26.53 0.51 26.77
CA ASP A 155 -27.29 -0.64 26.27
C ASP A 155 -26.31 -1.66 25.67
N PRO A 156 -25.90 -2.70 26.44
CA PRO A 156 -24.91 -3.69 25.98
C PRO A 156 -25.28 -4.41 24.71
N ASP A 157 -26.58 -4.51 24.38
CA ASP A 157 -27.09 -5.18 23.17
C ASP A 157 -27.28 -4.21 21.98
N TYR A 158 -26.85 -2.96 22.13
CA TYR A 158 -26.98 -1.97 21.05
C TYR A 158 -26.23 -2.42 19.78
N LEU A 159 -26.96 -2.46 18.68
CA LEU A 159 -26.46 -2.81 17.33
C LEU A 159 -26.45 -1.57 16.47
N CYS A 160 -25.36 -1.36 15.75
CA CYS A 160 -25.22 -0.31 14.74
C CYS A 160 -25.00 -0.95 13.37
N GLN A 161 -25.77 -0.56 12.38
CA GLN A 161 -25.50 -0.91 10.99
C GLN A 161 -24.63 0.19 10.38
N ILE A 162 -23.35 -0.12 10.10
CA ILE A 162 -22.35 0.86 9.66
C ILE A 162 -22.33 0.98 8.14
N ALA A 163 -22.51 -0.14 7.45
CA ALA A 163 -22.53 -0.22 6.00
C ALA A 163 -23.83 -0.85 5.49
N PRO A 164 -24.34 -0.44 4.31
CA PRO A 164 -25.50 -1.10 3.69
C PRO A 164 -25.14 -2.55 3.32
N GLU A 165 -26.14 -3.42 3.36
CA GLU A 165 -26.02 -4.77 2.86
C GLU A 165 -26.32 -4.83 1.35
N PHE A 166 -25.66 -5.77 0.68
CA PHE A 166 -25.82 -6.05 -0.74
C PHE A 166 -26.09 -7.55 -0.93
N ARG A 167 -26.71 -7.94 -2.03
CA ARG A 167 -26.91 -9.36 -2.40
C ARG A 167 -27.65 -10.17 -1.35
N ASP A 168 -28.98 -9.93 -1.24
CA ASP A 168 -29.87 -10.67 -0.32
C ASP A 168 -29.96 -12.16 -0.64
N ASP A 169 -29.61 -12.56 -1.87
CA ASP A 169 -29.56 -13.92 -2.35
C ASP A 169 -28.34 -14.73 -1.86
N LEU A 170 -27.33 -14.07 -1.30
CA LEU A 170 -26.09 -14.67 -0.80
C LEU A 170 -25.98 -14.55 0.72
N ARG A 171 -25.33 -15.52 1.35
CA ARG A 171 -25.23 -15.59 2.82
C ARG A 171 -24.08 -14.75 3.37
N HIS A 172 -22.92 -14.85 2.75
CA HIS A 172 -21.69 -14.21 3.23
C HIS A 172 -21.29 -13.00 2.38
N ILE A 173 -21.54 -13.03 1.08
CA ILE A 173 -21.15 -11.99 0.15
C ILE A 173 -22.12 -10.80 0.23
N GLY A 174 -21.58 -9.59 0.23
CA GLY A 174 -22.40 -8.37 0.37
C GLY A 174 -22.83 -8.06 1.81
N LYS A 175 -22.38 -8.84 2.78
CA LYS A 175 -22.66 -8.69 4.20
C LYS A 175 -21.40 -8.27 4.93
N SER A 176 -21.53 -7.34 5.88
CA SER A 176 -20.40 -6.95 6.75
C SER A 176 -20.12 -8.03 7.80
N CYS A 177 -18.86 -8.24 8.07
CA CYS A 177 -18.41 -9.07 9.19
C CYS A 177 -17.03 -8.59 9.64
N PRO A 178 -16.65 -8.82 10.91
CA PRO A 178 -15.31 -8.57 11.38
C PRO A 178 -14.25 -9.27 10.52
N LYS A 179 -13.07 -8.64 10.40
CA LYS A 179 -11.92 -9.28 9.78
C LYS A 179 -11.54 -10.52 10.58
N VAL A 180 -11.26 -11.65 9.91
CA VAL A 180 -11.06 -12.97 10.55
C VAL A 180 -9.96 -13.00 11.62
N ASP A 181 -9.03 -12.06 11.60
CA ASP A 181 -7.91 -11.95 12.53
C ASP A 181 -7.92 -10.66 13.38
N ALA A 182 -8.95 -9.81 13.26
CA ALA A 182 -9.03 -8.53 13.96
C ALA A 182 -8.93 -8.67 15.48
N ALA A 183 -9.61 -9.67 16.06
CA ALA A 183 -9.56 -9.93 17.49
C ALA A 183 -8.14 -10.24 17.98
N LYS A 184 -7.38 -11.04 17.21
CA LYS A 184 -5.98 -11.35 17.51
C LYS A 184 -5.10 -10.10 17.51
N MET A 185 -5.29 -9.22 16.53
CA MET A 185 -4.49 -8.01 16.38
C MET A 185 -4.79 -6.98 17.47
N VAL A 186 -6.07 -6.66 17.72
CA VAL A 186 -6.45 -5.65 18.73
C VAL A 186 -6.12 -6.07 20.17
N GLN A 187 -5.97 -7.38 20.42
CA GLN A 187 -5.48 -7.93 21.68
C GLN A 187 -3.94 -7.96 21.78
N ALA A 188 -3.22 -7.42 20.80
CA ALA A 188 -1.77 -7.46 20.73
C ALA A 188 -1.16 -8.88 20.78
N LYS A 189 -1.87 -9.90 20.30
CA LYS A 189 -1.30 -11.25 20.19
C LYS A 189 -0.17 -11.27 19.15
N PRO A 190 0.95 -11.97 19.43
CA PRO A 190 2.09 -12.00 18.50
C PRO A 190 1.71 -12.41 17.09
N CYS A 191 1.97 -11.56 16.09
CA CYS A 191 1.64 -11.84 14.69
C CYS A 191 2.47 -11.06 13.67
N TYR A 192 3.35 -10.16 14.08
CA TYR A 192 4.24 -9.41 13.20
C TYR A 192 5.66 -9.99 13.23
N VAL A 193 6.52 -9.57 12.31
CA VAL A 193 7.90 -10.05 12.22
C VAL A 193 8.69 -9.78 13.51
N GLU A 194 8.53 -8.61 14.12
CA GLU A 194 9.24 -8.26 15.37
C GLU A 194 8.87 -9.19 16.53
N ASP A 195 7.68 -9.78 16.53
CA ASP A 195 7.21 -10.75 17.52
C ASP A 195 7.90 -12.14 17.39
N ARG A 196 8.55 -12.40 16.23
CA ARG A 196 9.25 -13.66 15.90
C ARG A 196 10.73 -13.62 16.14
N VAL A 197 11.31 -12.44 16.35
CA VAL A 197 12.75 -12.28 16.55
C VAL A 197 13.18 -13.04 17.79
N SER A 198 14.13 -13.98 17.65
CA SER A 198 14.70 -14.75 18.76
C SER A 198 15.65 -13.89 19.61
N GLU A 199 15.82 -14.25 20.87
CA GLU A 199 16.65 -13.49 21.82
C GLU A 199 18.16 -13.51 21.45
N ASP A 200 18.61 -14.54 20.74
CA ASP A 200 19.98 -14.73 20.28
C ASP A 200 20.23 -14.14 18.87
N ALA A 201 19.22 -13.49 18.28
CA ALA A 201 19.33 -12.90 16.95
C ALA A 201 20.36 -11.77 16.93
N LEU A 202 21.24 -11.81 15.95
CA LEU A 202 22.11 -10.69 15.62
C LEU A 202 21.30 -9.54 15.02
N VAL A 203 21.77 -8.33 15.24
CA VAL A 203 21.12 -7.10 14.74
C VAL A 203 21.98 -6.45 13.65
N ILE A 204 21.35 -6.09 12.54
CA ILE A 204 22.00 -5.29 11.50
C ILE A 204 21.72 -3.80 11.73
N LYS A 205 22.77 -2.98 11.61
CA LYS A 205 22.67 -1.52 11.40
C LYS A 205 23.50 -1.11 10.18
N MET A 206 22.95 -0.15 9.42
CA MET A 206 23.48 0.23 8.12
C MET A 206 24.17 1.59 8.17
N LEU A 207 25.41 1.65 7.66
CA LEU A 207 26.05 2.92 7.32
C LEU A 207 25.49 3.40 5.98
N ARG A 208 24.93 4.61 5.98
CA ARG A 208 24.30 5.22 4.82
C ARG A 208 25.15 6.33 4.22
N SER A 209 25.03 6.53 2.91
CA SER A 209 25.67 7.65 2.21
C SER A 209 25.14 9.01 2.72
N PRO A 210 26.01 9.93 3.10
CA PRO A 210 25.62 11.31 3.38
C PRO A 210 25.54 12.17 2.11
N HIS A 211 25.95 11.64 0.96
CA HIS A 211 26.06 12.37 -0.31
C HIS A 211 25.01 11.87 -1.31
N PRO A 212 24.41 12.78 -2.11
CA PRO A 212 23.47 12.38 -3.16
C PRO A 212 24.15 11.65 -4.32
N HIS A 213 25.46 11.90 -4.57
CA HIS A 213 26.23 11.24 -5.61
C HIS A 213 27.69 11.21 -5.24
N ALA A 214 28.28 10.03 -5.11
CA ALA A 214 29.67 9.87 -4.72
C ALA A 214 30.24 8.50 -5.15
N VAL A 215 31.59 8.40 -5.15
CA VAL A 215 32.30 7.12 -5.26
C VAL A 215 33.09 6.91 -3.97
N ILE A 216 32.99 5.72 -3.39
CA ILE A 216 33.86 5.30 -2.27
C ILE A 216 35.26 5.11 -2.82
N THR A 217 36.21 5.93 -2.38
CA THR A 217 37.64 5.83 -2.76
C THR A 217 38.43 4.96 -1.80
N ARG A 218 38.06 5.00 -0.50
CA ARG A 218 38.62 4.14 0.56
C ARG A 218 37.52 3.77 1.54
N LEU A 219 37.52 2.52 1.96
CA LEU A 219 36.63 2.00 3.01
C LEU A 219 37.49 1.15 3.96
N ASP A 220 37.57 1.53 5.22
CA ASP A 220 38.30 0.83 6.27
C ASP A 220 37.32 0.43 7.39
N VAL A 221 37.05 -0.85 7.51
CA VAL A 221 36.12 -1.44 8.50
C VAL A 221 36.85 -2.17 9.62
N SER A 222 38.21 -2.21 9.60
CA SER A 222 39.02 -3.02 10.49
C SER A 222 38.78 -2.73 11.98
N ARG A 223 38.57 -1.47 12.37
CA ARG A 223 38.29 -1.09 13.73
C ARG A 223 36.89 -1.51 14.18
N ALA A 224 35.94 -1.49 13.26
CA ALA A 224 34.57 -1.96 13.53
C ALA A 224 34.54 -3.50 13.67
N GLU A 225 35.26 -4.24 12.82
CA GLU A 225 35.37 -5.70 12.89
C GLU A 225 36.08 -6.17 14.17
N ALA A 226 37.04 -5.40 14.67
CA ALA A 226 37.78 -5.72 15.89
C ALA A 226 36.97 -5.40 17.19
N MET A 227 35.81 -4.76 17.09
CA MET A 227 35.02 -4.39 18.26
C MET A 227 34.32 -5.63 18.87
N PRO A 228 34.46 -5.89 20.19
CA PRO A 228 33.79 -7.02 20.83
C PRO A 228 32.27 -6.98 20.62
N GLY A 229 31.69 -8.14 20.25
CA GLY A 229 30.27 -8.29 19.95
C GLY A 229 29.88 -7.95 18.49
N VAL A 230 30.83 -7.46 17.68
CA VAL A 230 30.66 -7.41 16.23
C VAL A 230 30.99 -8.77 15.64
N VAL A 231 30.09 -9.35 14.85
CA VAL A 231 30.23 -10.68 14.27
C VAL A 231 30.71 -10.60 12.82
N HIS A 232 30.21 -9.60 12.07
CA HIS A 232 30.59 -9.42 10.67
C HIS A 232 30.31 -7.98 10.22
N VAL A 233 31.06 -7.51 9.21
CA VAL A 233 30.79 -6.24 8.52
C VAL A 233 30.67 -6.52 7.03
N ILE A 234 29.48 -6.24 6.47
CA ILE A 234 29.16 -6.45 5.05
C ILE A 234 29.45 -5.18 4.28
N THR A 235 30.19 -5.29 3.17
CA THR A 235 30.56 -4.19 2.27
C THR A 235 30.48 -4.64 0.81
N HIS A 236 30.73 -3.73 -0.13
CA HIS A 236 30.87 -4.07 -1.55
C HIS A 236 32.04 -5.01 -1.88
N LEU A 237 32.95 -5.27 -0.93
CA LEU A 237 34.12 -6.15 -1.13
C LEU A 237 33.83 -7.62 -0.78
N ASN A 238 32.83 -7.91 0.06
CA ASN A 238 32.55 -9.23 0.60
C ASN A 238 31.08 -9.68 0.48
N CYS A 239 30.24 -8.93 -0.28
CA CYS A 239 28.88 -9.34 -0.62
C CYS A 239 28.78 -9.93 -2.04
N PRO A 240 27.69 -10.63 -2.38
CA PRO A 240 27.46 -11.10 -3.74
C PRO A 240 27.42 -9.96 -4.77
N ASP A 241 28.16 -10.10 -5.87
CA ASP A 241 28.16 -9.14 -6.98
C ASP A 241 27.08 -9.51 -8.01
N VAL A 242 25.82 -9.36 -7.63
CA VAL A 242 24.65 -9.69 -8.45
C VAL A 242 23.83 -8.43 -8.68
N TYR A 243 23.51 -8.16 -9.96
CA TYR A 243 22.56 -7.11 -10.31
C TYR A 243 21.12 -7.62 -10.19
N TYR A 244 20.24 -6.83 -9.62
CA TYR A 244 18.82 -7.13 -9.47
C TYR A 244 17.96 -5.87 -9.54
N THR A 245 16.66 -6.06 -9.70
CA THR A 245 15.67 -5.00 -9.43
C THR A 245 14.99 -5.31 -8.11
N PRO A 246 14.85 -4.33 -7.19
CA PRO A 246 14.07 -4.54 -5.97
C PRO A 246 12.58 -4.66 -6.24
N GLY A 247 12.07 -4.00 -7.29
CA GLY A 247 10.64 -3.99 -7.64
C GLY A 247 10.16 -5.36 -8.10
N GLY A 248 9.09 -5.87 -7.45
CA GLY A 248 8.56 -7.19 -7.70
C GLY A 248 7.21 -7.20 -8.37
N GLN A 249 7.16 -7.54 -9.67
CA GLN A 249 5.89 -7.73 -10.37
C GLN A 249 5.81 -9.07 -11.08
N SER A 250 6.78 -9.41 -11.91
CA SER A 250 6.68 -10.59 -12.77
C SER A 250 8.04 -11.25 -13.01
N ALA A 251 8.04 -12.37 -13.68
CA ALA A 251 9.16 -12.92 -14.38
C ALA A 251 8.72 -13.13 -15.83
N PRO A 252 9.34 -12.49 -16.82
CA PRO A 252 10.51 -11.58 -16.74
C PRO A 252 10.19 -10.25 -16.03
N GLU A 253 11.22 -9.67 -15.39
CA GLU A 253 11.08 -8.38 -14.73
C GLU A 253 10.94 -7.25 -15.76
N PRO A 254 9.92 -6.38 -15.66
CA PRO A 254 9.76 -5.26 -16.59
C PRO A 254 10.65 -4.06 -16.23
N SER A 255 11.37 -4.13 -15.12
CA SER A 255 12.24 -3.08 -14.59
C SER A 255 13.71 -3.41 -14.81
N PRO A 256 14.60 -2.40 -14.93
CA PRO A 256 16.02 -2.65 -15.13
C PRO A 256 16.66 -3.34 -13.92
N LEU A 257 17.65 -4.19 -14.18
CA LEU A 257 18.50 -4.81 -13.16
C LEU A 257 19.70 -3.89 -12.91
N ASP A 258 19.49 -2.81 -12.18
CA ASP A 258 20.45 -1.72 -12.01
C ASP A 258 20.93 -1.50 -10.56
N ARG A 259 20.48 -2.36 -9.63
CA ARG A 259 20.86 -2.30 -8.22
C ARG A 259 21.72 -3.49 -7.82
N ARG A 260 22.68 -3.27 -6.90
CA ARG A 260 23.48 -4.28 -6.19
C ARG A 260 23.15 -4.25 -4.70
N MET A 261 23.52 -5.31 -3.97
CA MET A 261 23.42 -5.33 -2.50
C MET A 261 24.21 -4.17 -1.87
N PHE A 262 25.48 -4.02 -2.27
CA PHE A 262 26.33 -2.86 -1.99
C PHE A 262 27.08 -2.47 -3.26
N GLY A 263 27.20 -1.18 -3.53
CA GLY A 263 27.94 -0.63 -4.65
C GLY A 263 29.06 0.30 -4.19
N ARG A 264 30.09 0.44 -5.01
CA ARG A 264 31.14 1.43 -4.79
C ARG A 264 30.67 2.84 -5.14
N LYS A 265 29.77 2.97 -6.14
CA LYS A 265 29.15 4.23 -6.54
C LYS A 265 27.83 4.38 -5.81
N LEU A 266 27.69 5.48 -5.08
CA LEU A 266 26.55 5.85 -4.28
C LEU A 266 25.72 6.88 -5.04
N ARG A 267 24.39 6.68 -5.12
CA ARG A 267 23.54 7.42 -6.05
C ARG A 267 22.47 8.27 -5.39
N HIS A 268 22.33 8.17 -4.06
CA HIS A 268 21.43 9.03 -3.27
C HIS A 268 21.88 9.12 -1.81
N VAL A 269 21.38 10.13 -1.10
CA VAL A 269 21.52 10.18 0.36
C VAL A 269 20.73 9.03 0.95
N GLY A 270 21.38 8.18 1.76
CA GLY A 270 20.76 6.96 2.29
C GLY A 270 21.15 5.68 1.54
N ASP A 271 21.95 5.77 0.45
CA ASP A 271 22.49 4.58 -0.22
C ASP A 271 23.43 3.78 0.70
N ARG A 272 23.59 2.49 0.43
CA ARG A 272 24.26 1.54 1.32
C ARG A 272 25.79 1.60 1.18
N VAL A 273 26.47 1.88 2.29
CA VAL A 273 27.94 1.92 2.36
C VAL A 273 28.50 0.64 3.00
N ALA A 274 28.01 0.32 4.18
CA ALA A 274 28.40 -0.89 4.92
C ALA A 274 27.28 -1.31 5.90
N ALA A 275 27.20 -2.58 6.26
CA ALA A 275 26.30 -3.08 7.28
C ALA A 275 27.08 -3.78 8.39
N VAL A 276 26.86 -3.39 9.65
CA VAL A 276 27.42 -4.06 10.83
C VAL A 276 26.42 -5.07 11.34
N VAL A 277 26.83 -6.31 11.51
CA VAL A 277 26.11 -7.43 12.11
C VAL A 277 26.69 -7.66 13.50
N ALA A 278 25.92 -7.44 14.56
CA ALA A 278 26.42 -7.48 15.93
C ALA A 278 25.40 -8.13 16.90
N GLU A 279 25.88 -8.47 18.09
CA GLU A 279 25.07 -9.12 19.16
C GLU A 279 24.01 -8.21 19.77
N SER A 280 24.11 -6.90 19.55
CA SER A 280 23.07 -5.94 19.98
C SER A 280 23.07 -4.68 19.11
N GLU A 281 21.95 -3.99 19.10
CA GLU A 281 21.81 -2.71 18.41
C GLU A 281 22.81 -1.66 18.90
N ALA A 282 23.07 -1.60 20.19
CA ALA A 282 24.01 -0.66 20.78
C ALA A 282 25.46 -0.90 20.29
N ILE A 283 25.86 -2.16 20.21
CA ILE A 283 27.17 -2.55 19.65
C ILE A 283 27.24 -2.19 18.16
N ALA A 284 26.21 -2.53 17.39
CA ALA A 284 26.20 -2.23 15.97
C ALA A 284 26.29 -0.72 15.70
N LEU A 285 25.54 0.11 16.42
CA LEU A 285 25.59 1.57 16.33
C LEU A 285 26.93 2.17 16.77
N ALA A 286 27.58 1.59 17.79
CA ALA A 286 28.92 2.00 18.20
C ALA A 286 29.96 1.64 17.15
N ALA A 287 29.89 0.45 16.56
CA ALA A 287 30.79 -0.04 15.54
C ALA A 287 30.69 0.76 14.23
N LEU A 288 29.48 1.19 13.83
CA LEU A 288 29.30 2.06 12.66
C LEU A 288 30.14 3.34 12.72
N LYS A 289 30.34 3.90 13.93
CA LYS A 289 31.14 5.12 14.15
C LYS A 289 32.66 4.89 13.98
N LEU A 290 33.09 3.63 13.94
CA LEU A 290 34.50 3.25 13.77
C LEU A 290 34.87 2.96 12.31
N ILE A 291 33.88 2.95 11.41
CA ILE A 291 34.11 2.76 9.96
C ILE A 291 34.58 4.08 9.38
N GLU A 292 35.74 4.02 8.70
CA GLU A 292 36.32 5.17 8.02
C GLU A 292 36.03 5.08 6.51
N VAL A 293 35.44 6.14 5.95
CA VAL A 293 35.09 6.21 4.52
C VAL A 293 35.61 7.49 3.91
N GLU A 294 36.31 7.37 2.79
CA GLU A 294 36.68 8.49 1.94
C GLU A 294 35.81 8.51 0.69
N TYR A 295 35.25 9.67 0.38
CA TYR A 295 34.35 9.86 -0.75
C TYR A 295 34.92 10.81 -1.77
N GLN A 296 34.81 10.46 -3.03
CA GLN A 296 34.86 11.41 -4.13
C GLN A 296 33.44 11.84 -4.44
N VAL A 297 33.05 13.06 -4.03
CA VAL A 297 31.73 13.60 -4.31
C VAL A 297 31.63 13.94 -5.79
N LEU A 298 30.53 13.56 -6.41
CA LEU A 298 30.23 13.79 -7.82
C LEU A 298 29.09 14.83 -7.95
N PRO A 299 28.98 15.51 -9.11
CA PRO A 299 27.82 16.32 -9.40
C PRO A 299 26.53 15.48 -9.37
N ALA A 300 25.49 15.98 -8.75
CA ALA A 300 24.19 15.31 -8.63
C ALA A 300 23.16 15.90 -9.59
N VAL A 301 22.20 15.08 -9.99
CA VAL A 301 21.02 15.43 -10.79
C VAL A 301 19.82 15.30 -9.88
N MET A 302 19.11 16.39 -9.59
CA MET A 302 18.05 16.41 -8.59
C MET A 302 16.63 16.48 -9.17
N ASN A 303 16.48 16.83 -10.44
CA ASN A 303 15.18 16.98 -11.07
C ASN A 303 15.19 16.59 -12.56
N ILE A 304 13.98 16.46 -13.11
CA ILE A 304 13.78 16.05 -14.52
C ILE A 304 14.45 17.02 -15.50
N GLY A 305 14.42 18.33 -15.23
CA GLY A 305 15.03 19.34 -16.10
C GLY A 305 16.56 19.19 -16.16
N GLU A 306 17.21 18.98 -15.02
CA GLU A 306 18.64 18.70 -14.93
C GLU A 306 19.01 17.38 -15.62
N ALA A 307 18.19 16.31 -15.42
CA ALA A 307 18.41 15.01 -16.05
C ALA A 307 18.38 15.07 -17.59
N MET A 308 17.55 15.94 -18.14
CA MET A 308 17.39 16.14 -19.60
C MET A 308 18.39 17.12 -20.19
N ALA A 309 19.17 17.82 -19.37
CA ALA A 309 20.09 18.85 -19.86
C ALA A 309 21.20 18.23 -20.73
N PRO A 310 21.64 18.88 -21.81
CA PRO A 310 22.83 18.47 -22.54
C PRO A 310 24.03 18.37 -21.60
N ASN A 311 24.75 17.25 -21.62
CA ASN A 311 25.88 16.97 -20.74
C ASN A 311 25.52 16.85 -19.24
N ALA A 312 24.28 16.48 -18.90
CA ALA A 312 23.90 16.16 -17.54
C ALA A 312 24.84 15.10 -16.92
N PRO A 313 25.19 15.21 -15.63
CA PRO A 313 25.90 14.13 -14.95
C PRO A 313 25.10 12.82 -15.07
N LEU A 314 25.79 11.72 -15.34
CA LEU A 314 25.15 10.41 -15.48
C LEU A 314 25.01 9.73 -14.12
N VAL A 315 23.80 9.33 -13.79
CA VAL A 315 23.49 8.52 -12.60
C VAL A 315 24.08 7.11 -12.79
N HIS A 316 23.92 6.55 -13.99
CA HIS A 316 24.51 5.28 -14.41
C HIS A 316 25.47 5.53 -15.59
N ASP A 317 26.75 5.46 -15.34
CA ASP A 317 27.84 5.62 -16.31
C ASP A 317 28.67 4.34 -16.51
N GLU A 318 28.29 3.24 -15.81
CA GLU A 318 28.91 1.94 -16.02
C GLU A 318 28.52 1.39 -17.41
N PRO A 319 29.33 0.50 -17.97
CA PRO A 319 29.00 -0.21 -19.21
C PRO A 319 27.83 -1.18 -18.93
N ILE A 320 26.62 -0.68 -19.14
CA ILE A 320 25.36 -1.41 -18.91
C ILE A 320 24.75 -1.69 -20.29
N VAL A 321 24.50 -2.96 -20.57
CA VAL A 321 23.75 -3.35 -21.77
C VAL A 321 22.29 -3.53 -21.43
N TYR A 322 21.43 -2.69 -21.98
CA TYR A 322 19.99 -2.86 -21.91
C TYR A 322 19.53 -3.79 -23.03
N MET A 323 18.79 -4.83 -22.65
CA MET A 323 18.16 -5.72 -23.63
C MET A 323 16.72 -5.30 -23.89
N ALA A 324 16.37 -5.13 -25.14
CA ALA A 324 14.97 -4.96 -25.56
C ALA A 324 14.28 -6.34 -25.45
N GLY A 325 13.30 -6.42 -24.57
CA GLY A 325 12.60 -7.66 -24.26
C GLY A 325 13.38 -8.57 -23.31
N ALA A 326 12.68 -9.07 -22.29
CA ALA A 326 13.30 -10.04 -21.38
C ALA A 326 13.43 -11.42 -22.04
N PRO A 327 14.47 -12.21 -21.72
CA PRO A 327 14.56 -13.60 -22.13
C PRO A 327 13.34 -14.41 -21.72
N ALA A 328 12.94 -15.34 -22.58
CA ALA A 328 11.76 -16.16 -22.34
C ALA A 328 11.92 -17.14 -21.17
N ASP A 329 13.15 -17.51 -20.88
CA ASP A 329 13.44 -18.46 -19.80
C ASP A 329 14.18 -17.83 -18.61
N LEU A 330 13.96 -18.43 -17.45
CA LEU A 330 14.49 -17.93 -16.18
C LEU A 330 16.00 -18.10 -16.06
N GLU A 331 16.58 -19.09 -16.74
CA GLU A 331 18.02 -19.35 -16.74
C GLU A 331 18.76 -18.21 -17.46
N GLN A 332 18.26 -17.80 -18.62
CA GLN A 332 18.82 -16.66 -19.36
C GLN A 332 18.67 -15.35 -18.58
N GLN A 333 17.52 -15.14 -17.90
CA GLN A 333 17.34 -13.98 -17.02
C GLN A 333 18.38 -13.97 -15.90
N ASN A 334 18.58 -15.09 -15.22
CA ASN A 334 19.58 -15.22 -14.16
C ASN A 334 20.99 -14.98 -14.67
N ALA A 335 21.31 -15.50 -15.85
CA ALA A 335 22.60 -15.28 -16.49
C ALA A 335 22.84 -13.79 -16.85
N CYS A 336 21.79 -13.09 -17.27
CA CYS A 336 21.84 -11.65 -17.58
C CYS A 336 22.02 -10.77 -16.33
N SER A 337 21.66 -11.25 -15.15
CA SER A 337 21.80 -10.51 -13.90
C SER A 337 23.21 -10.59 -13.29
N VAL A 338 24.08 -11.44 -13.82
CA VAL A 338 25.45 -11.64 -13.33
C VAL A 338 26.42 -10.78 -14.16
N ARG A 339 27.37 -10.17 -13.48
CA ARG A 339 28.45 -9.42 -14.12
C ARG A 339 29.30 -10.37 -15.00
N ARG A 340 29.55 -9.97 -16.24
CA ARG A 340 30.42 -10.66 -17.19
C ARG A 340 31.56 -9.73 -17.60
N GLY A 341 32.73 -9.88 -16.96
CA GLY A 341 33.84 -8.95 -17.17
C GLY A 341 33.45 -7.51 -16.75
N ASP A 342 33.66 -6.56 -17.65
CA ASP A 342 33.30 -5.15 -17.44
C ASP A 342 31.91 -4.79 -17.98
N GLU A 343 31.18 -5.76 -18.56
CA GLU A 343 29.84 -5.57 -19.10
C GLU A 343 28.79 -6.07 -18.13
N HIS A 344 27.74 -5.24 -17.94
CA HIS A 344 26.56 -5.58 -17.17
C HIS A 344 25.37 -5.69 -18.10
N MET A 345 24.71 -6.83 -18.10
CA MET A 345 23.52 -7.04 -18.88
C MET A 345 22.28 -6.76 -18.03
N ILE A 346 21.53 -5.71 -18.36
CA ILE A 346 20.27 -5.37 -17.75
C ILE A 346 19.14 -5.75 -18.68
N ILE A 347 18.22 -6.55 -18.18
CA ILE A 347 17.02 -6.91 -18.89
C ILE A 347 15.99 -5.82 -18.68
N ASN A 348 15.50 -5.28 -19.78
CA ASN A 348 14.49 -4.26 -19.76
C ASN A 348 13.43 -4.53 -20.85
N PHE A 349 12.16 -4.39 -20.51
CA PHE A 349 11.08 -4.83 -21.39
C PHE A 349 9.84 -3.95 -21.28
N PRO A 350 9.14 -3.61 -22.34
CA PRO A 350 9.56 -3.27 -23.72
C PRO A 350 9.96 -1.78 -23.71
N ILE A 351 11.19 -1.37 -24.05
CA ILE A 351 11.57 -0.04 -23.69
C ILE A 351 12.54 0.67 -24.56
N GLY A 352 12.37 1.99 -24.58
CA GLY A 352 13.33 2.93 -25.08
C GLY A 352 14.29 3.46 -24.02
N SER A 353 14.87 2.59 -23.17
CA SER A 353 15.84 3.01 -22.17
C SER A 353 17.14 3.49 -22.81
N ARG A 354 17.63 4.63 -22.34
CA ARG A 354 18.92 5.20 -22.73
C ARG A 354 19.62 5.78 -21.49
N PRO A 355 20.33 4.96 -20.70
CA PRO A 355 20.94 5.37 -19.43
C PRO A 355 21.98 6.48 -19.62
N HIS A 356 22.69 6.52 -20.76
CA HIS A 356 23.61 7.61 -21.13
C HIS A 356 22.90 8.96 -21.43
N GLU A 357 21.58 9.01 -21.35
CA GLU A 357 20.74 10.20 -21.38
C GLU A 357 19.93 10.34 -20.07
N ASN A 358 20.31 9.61 -19.02
CA ASN A 358 19.54 9.44 -17.79
C ASN A 358 18.10 8.94 -18.01
N LEU A 359 17.79 8.34 -19.16
CA LEU A 359 16.44 7.85 -19.48
C LEU A 359 16.30 6.38 -19.06
N ALA A 360 15.47 6.12 -18.04
CA ALA A 360 15.25 4.78 -17.50
C ALA A 360 14.20 3.99 -18.29
N ALA A 361 13.18 4.65 -18.82
CA ALA A 361 12.12 4.03 -19.64
C ALA A 361 11.46 5.06 -20.54
N SER A 362 10.96 4.63 -21.71
CA SER A 362 10.21 5.45 -22.64
C SER A 362 9.12 4.64 -23.33
N VAL A 363 7.88 5.12 -23.25
CA VAL A 363 6.70 4.53 -23.90
C VAL A 363 5.94 5.61 -24.62
N HIS A 364 5.44 5.33 -25.80
CA HIS A 364 4.60 6.25 -26.57
C HIS A 364 3.54 5.51 -27.36
N GLY A 365 2.45 6.18 -27.65
CA GLY A 365 1.37 5.65 -28.45
C GLY A 365 0.46 6.74 -29.02
N GLN A 366 -0.28 6.41 -30.05
CA GLN A 366 -1.25 7.29 -30.69
C GLN A 366 -2.47 6.50 -31.16
N ILE A 367 -3.63 7.13 -31.04
CA ILE A 367 -4.90 6.67 -31.58
C ILE A 367 -5.42 7.80 -32.46
N GLY A 368 -5.96 7.48 -33.63
CA GLY A 368 -6.48 8.47 -34.56
C GLY A 368 -5.45 9.48 -35.09
N ASP A 369 -5.92 10.66 -35.45
CA ASP A 369 -5.10 11.78 -35.98
C ASP A 369 -5.25 13.01 -35.07
N VAL A 370 -4.28 13.17 -34.17
CA VAL A 370 -4.26 14.25 -33.16
C VAL A 370 -4.17 15.64 -33.82
N ALA A 371 -3.47 15.77 -34.95
CA ALA A 371 -3.37 17.05 -35.66
C ALA A 371 -4.72 17.48 -36.20
N LYS A 372 -5.46 16.53 -36.79
CA LYS A 372 -6.83 16.74 -37.29
C LYS A 372 -7.76 17.08 -36.12
N GLY A 373 -7.70 16.33 -35.02
CA GLY A 373 -8.56 16.60 -33.87
C GLY A 373 -8.36 17.99 -33.25
N PHE A 374 -7.12 18.49 -33.19
CA PHE A 374 -6.85 19.87 -32.76
C PHE A 374 -7.28 20.93 -33.78
N ALA A 375 -7.24 20.62 -35.09
CA ALA A 375 -7.74 21.53 -36.11
C ALA A 375 -9.28 21.67 -36.08
N GLU A 376 -10.00 20.68 -35.58
CA GLU A 376 -11.45 20.66 -35.42
C GLU A 376 -11.92 21.31 -34.11
N ALA A 377 -11.02 21.60 -33.17
CA ALA A 377 -11.33 22.21 -31.90
C ALA A 377 -11.62 23.71 -32.02
N ASP A 378 -12.66 24.20 -31.35
CA ASP A 378 -12.94 25.65 -31.22
C ASP A 378 -12.06 26.28 -30.13
N GLU A 379 -11.79 25.55 -29.03
CA GLU A 379 -10.90 25.98 -27.95
C GLU A 379 -9.87 24.92 -27.63
N ILE A 380 -8.66 25.38 -27.23
CA ILE A 380 -7.56 24.52 -26.84
C ILE A 380 -6.93 25.05 -25.56
N VAL A 381 -6.64 24.13 -24.62
CA VAL A 381 -5.81 24.35 -23.44
C VAL A 381 -4.54 23.52 -23.57
N GLU A 382 -3.39 24.14 -23.30
CA GLU A 382 -2.10 23.46 -23.21
C GLU A 382 -1.39 23.93 -21.94
N ARG A 383 -1.17 23.02 -20.97
CA ARG A 383 -0.61 23.32 -19.65
C ARG A 383 0.32 22.22 -19.18
N THR A 384 1.19 22.59 -18.23
CA THR A 384 2.03 21.65 -17.49
C THR A 384 1.61 21.62 -16.03
N TYR A 385 1.45 20.42 -15.49
CA TYR A 385 1.09 20.14 -14.11
C TYR A 385 2.20 19.36 -13.43
N GLU A 386 2.48 19.67 -12.17
CA GLU A 386 3.60 19.09 -11.42
C GLU A 386 3.11 18.40 -10.14
N SER A 387 3.73 17.27 -9.79
CA SER A 387 3.50 16.61 -8.50
C SER A 387 4.79 16.52 -7.71
N THR A 388 4.67 16.57 -6.38
CA THR A 388 5.78 16.40 -5.44
C THR A 388 6.03 14.95 -5.08
N GLN A 389 7.13 14.68 -4.38
CA GLN A 389 7.47 13.37 -3.83
C GLN A 389 6.78 13.16 -2.48
N ALA A 390 6.24 11.95 -2.24
CA ALA A 390 5.58 11.60 -1.00
C ALA A 390 5.95 10.19 -0.53
N GLN A 391 5.95 9.97 0.81
CA GLN A 391 6.29 8.70 1.44
C GLN A 391 5.03 7.96 1.90
N GLN A 392 5.02 6.62 1.76
CA GLN A 392 3.90 5.77 2.16
C GLN A 392 3.66 5.81 3.67
N CYS A 393 4.72 5.88 4.45
CA CYS A 393 4.70 5.92 5.91
C CYS A 393 3.85 4.79 6.51
N PRO A 394 4.14 3.51 6.25
CA PRO A 394 3.48 2.42 6.97
C PRO A 394 3.77 2.56 8.46
N THR A 395 2.80 2.20 9.32
CA THR A 395 2.97 2.29 10.77
C THR A 395 4.06 1.33 11.24
N GLU A 396 4.09 0.11 10.71
CA GLU A 396 5.21 -0.83 10.85
C GLU A 396 6.33 -0.47 9.86
N PRO A 397 7.53 -0.09 10.31
CA PRO A 397 8.69 0.03 9.41
C PRO A 397 9.05 -1.30 8.74
N HIS A 398 9.86 -1.26 7.68
CA HIS A 398 10.40 -2.49 7.07
C HIS A 398 11.19 -3.29 8.10
N ILE A 399 10.91 -4.58 8.17
CA ILE A 399 11.58 -5.52 9.08
C ILE A 399 11.65 -6.91 8.45
N CYS A 400 12.77 -7.57 8.68
CA CYS A 400 13.04 -8.95 8.29
C CYS A 400 13.76 -9.67 9.41
N PHE A 401 13.43 -10.95 9.61
CA PHE A 401 14.12 -11.86 10.50
C PHE A 401 14.45 -13.15 9.77
N THR A 402 15.69 -13.61 9.85
CA THR A 402 16.17 -14.79 9.10
C THR A 402 16.98 -15.73 9.98
N TYR A 403 16.90 -17.02 9.70
CA TYR A 403 17.71 -18.06 10.35
C TYR A 403 17.86 -19.28 9.43
N MET A 404 18.83 -20.14 9.75
CA MET A 404 19.00 -21.42 9.05
C MET A 404 18.23 -22.53 9.79
N ASP A 405 17.43 -23.30 9.05
CA ASP A 405 16.85 -24.56 9.46
C ASP A 405 17.51 -25.68 8.66
N GLY A 406 18.56 -26.28 9.24
CA GLY A 406 19.45 -27.19 8.51
C GLY A 406 20.15 -26.47 7.35
N ASP A 407 19.90 -26.90 6.13
CA ASP A 407 20.44 -26.30 4.89
C ASP A 407 19.46 -25.28 4.24
N ARG A 408 18.34 -25.00 4.91
CA ARG A 408 17.31 -24.10 4.43
C ARG A 408 17.36 -22.75 5.14
N LEU A 409 17.24 -21.70 4.37
CA LEU A 409 17.09 -20.32 4.87
C LEU A 409 15.61 -20.02 5.08
N VAL A 410 15.22 -19.72 6.31
CA VAL A 410 13.88 -19.25 6.66
C VAL A 410 13.90 -17.73 6.79
N ILE A 411 12.92 -17.07 6.19
CA ILE A 411 12.78 -15.62 6.13
C ILE A 411 11.38 -15.24 6.63
N HIS A 412 11.28 -14.60 7.79
CA HIS A 412 10.08 -13.89 8.22
C HIS A 412 10.18 -12.46 7.70
N ALA A 413 9.23 -12.04 6.87
CA ALA A 413 9.26 -10.73 6.23
C ALA A 413 7.92 -10.00 6.32
N SER A 414 8.00 -8.68 6.54
CA SER A 414 6.88 -7.78 6.35
C SER A 414 6.85 -7.34 4.88
N THR A 415 6.27 -8.18 4.01
CA THR A 415 6.31 -8.05 2.56
C THR A 415 4.94 -8.23 1.90
N GLN A 416 4.73 -7.57 0.76
CA GLN A 416 3.58 -7.75 -0.13
C GLN A 416 3.79 -8.90 -1.13
N VAL A 417 5.04 -9.38 -1.32
CA VAL A 417 5.44 -10.24 -2.44
C VAL A 417 6.34 -11.41 -2.01
N PRO A 418 5.86 -12.32 -1.14
CA PRO A 418 6.69 -13.38 -0.56
C PRO A 418 7.37 -14.28 -1.61
N TRP A 419 6.69 -14.57 -2.72
CA TRP A 419 7.23 -15.37 -3.82
C TRP A 419 8.34 -14.65 -4.60
N HIS A 420 8.22 -13.33 -4.75
CA HIS A 420 9.28 -12.51 -5.34
C HIS A 420 10.50 -12.44 -4.41
N VAL A 421 10.29 -12.24 -3.10
CA VAL A 421 11.35 -12.30 -2.09
C VAL A 421 12.09 -13.63 -2.21
N ARG A 422 11.39 -14.77 -2.19
CA ARG A 422 12.00 -16.10 -2.35
C ARG A 422 12.85 -16.21 -3.60
N ARG A 423 12.30 -15.82 -4.75
CA ARG A 423 12.97 -15.92 -6.05
C ARG A 423 14.25 -15.07 -6.11
N GLN A 424 14.16 -13.81 -5.70
CA GLN A 424 15.27 -12.87 -5.78
C GLN A 424 16.35 -13.15 -4.72
N VAL A 425 15.95 -13.37 -3.47
CA VAL A 425 16.90 -13.68 -2.40
C VAL A 425 17.68 -14.96 -2.73
N ALA A 426 17.00 -16.03 -3.14
CA ALA A 426 17.67 -17.29 -3.54
C ALA A 426 18.74 -17.03 -4.60
N ARG A 427 18.43 -16.25 -5.65
CA ARG A 427 19.37 -15.88 -6.70
C ARG A 427 20.54 -15.04 -6.17
N ILE A 428 20.26 -14.00 -5.39
CA ILE A 428 21.27 -13.06 -4.88
C ILE A 428 22.25 -13.76 -3.94
N VAL A 429 21.75 -14.58 -3.02
CA VAL A 429 22.61 -15.28 -2.06
C VAL A 429 23.17 -16.61 -2.58
N GLY A 430 22.87 -17.00 -3.84
CA GLY A 430 23.36 -18.20 -4.48
C GLY A 430 22.82 -19.49 -3.86
N MET A 431 21.53 -19.56 -3.61
CA MET A 431 20.78 -20.72 -3.14
C MET A 431 19.73 -21.16 -4.16
N LYS A 432 19.26 -22.40 -4.07
CA LYS A 432 18.09 -22.85 -4.86
C LYS A 432 16.79 -22.40 -4.19
N GLN A 433 15.73 -22.19 -4.98
CA GLN A 433 14.46 -21.70 -4.42
C GLN A 433 13.86 -22.62 -3.35
N HIS A 434 13.99 -23.95 -3.46
CA HIS A 434 13.51 -24.89 -2.44
C HIS A 434 14.30 -24.83 -1.12
N GLN A 435 15.46 -24.21 -1.12
CA GLN A 435 16.26 -23.96 0.08
C GLN A 435 15.90 -22.65 0.77
N VAL A 436 14.98 -21.88 0.22
CA VAL A 436 14.51 -20.60 0.80
C VAL A 436 13.02 -20.69 1.09
N HIS A 437 12.66 -20.57 2.35
CA HIS A 437 11.29 -20.54 2.84
C HIS A 437 10.97 -19.11 3.30
N VAL A 438 9.98 -18.48 2.71
CA VAL A 438 9.53 -17.14 3.08
C VAL A 438 8.16 -17.22 3.73
N ILE A 439 8.06 -16.65 4.92
CA ILE A 439 6.84 -16.53 5.71
C ILE A 439 6.48 -15.04 5.79
N LYS A 440 5.40 -14.67 5.14
CA LYS A 440 4.81 -13.34 5.31
C LYS A 440 4.04 -13.33 6.63
N GLU A 441 4.52 -12.61 7.61
CA GLU A 441 3.77 -12.34 8.85
C GLU A 441 2.64 -11.34 8.59
N ARG A 442 1.88 -10.92 9.60
CA ARG A 442 1.00 -9.77 9.45
C ARG A 442 1.82 -8.54 9.10
N VAL A 443 1.28 -7.73 8.20
CA VAL A 443 1.93 -6.52 7.69
C VAL A 443 1.23 -5.30 8.26
N GLY A 444 1.97 -4.50 9.03
CA GLY A 444 1.50 -3.28 9.67
C GLY A 444 1.40 -2.09 8.71
N GLY A 445 0.76 -2.32 7.55
CA GLY A 445 0.66 -1.38 6.44
C GLY A 445 1.79 -1.55 5.42
N GLY A 446 1.46 -1.39 4.14
CA GLY A 446 2.43 -1.48 3.05
C GLY A 446 2.28 -0.34 2.05
N PHE A 447 1.09 -0.17 1.47
CA PHE A 447 0.72 0.91 0.55
C PHE A 447 1.61 0.99 -0.71
N GLY A 448 2.27 -0.13 -1.05
CA GLY A 448 3.23 -0.26 -2.13
C GLY A 448 4.69 -0.29 -1.69
N SER A 449 5.06 0.29 -0.54
CA SER A 449 6.47 0.34 -0.10
C SER A 449 7.06 -1.05 0.15
N LYS A 450 6.26 -2.02 0.61
CA LYS A 450 6.68 -3.38 0.92
C LYS A 450 6.53 -4.35 -0.29
N GLN A 451 6.38 -3.79 -1.49
CA GLN A 451 6.45 -4.52 -2.76
C GLN A 451 7.89 -4.70 -3.23
N ASP A 452 8.81 -3.86 -2.75
CA ASP A 452 10.22 -3.88 -3.10
C ASP A 452 11.04 -4.71 -2.10
N ILE A 453 12.11 -5.36 -2.56
CA ILE A 453 13.11 -6.03 -1.71
C ILE A 453 14.12 -4.98 -1.27
N LEU A 454 14.10 -4.62 0.00
CA LEU A 454 14.91 -3.52 0.52
C LEU A 454 15.89 -3.92 1.64
N LEU A 455 15.67 -5.05 2.30
CA LEU A 455 16.50 -5.49 3.42
C LEU A 455 16.61 -7.02 3.53
N GLU A 456 15.74 -7.78 2.85
CA GLU A 456 15.65 -9.22 2.96
C GLU A 456 16.91 -9.91 2.45
N GLU A 457 17.51 -9.42 1.35
CA GLU A 457 18.72 -9.99 0.77
C GLU A 457 19.97 -9.73 1.64
N VAL A 458 20.03 -8.58 2.33
CA VAL A 458 21.10 -8.26 3.27
C VAL A 458 21.01 -9.13 4.51
N CYS A 459 19.79 -9.26 5.07
CA CYS A 459 19.52 -10.10 6.22
C CYS A 459 19.83 -11.57 5.94
N ALA A 460 19.39 -12.07 4.79
CA ALA A 460 19.65 -13.42 4.30
C ALA A 460 21.14 -13.70 4.10
N TRP A 461 21.88 -12.76 3.52
CA TRP A 461 23.33 -12.88 3.36
C TRP A 461 24.04 -12.91 4.71
N ALA A 462 23.68 -12.03 5.63
CA ALA A 462 24.21 -12.01 6.99
C ALA A 462 23.99 -13.35 7.71
N THR A 463 22.79 -13.92 7.64
CA THR A 463 22.50 -15.26 8.19
C THR A 463 23.35 -16.35 7.55
N LYS A 464 23.47 -16.32 6.22
CA LYS A 464 24.27 -17.32 5.49
C LYS A 464 25.74 -17.30 5.88
N VAL A 465 26.35 -16.11 6.06
CA VAL A 465 27.78 -15.99 6.39
C VAL A 465 28.07 -16.17 7.86
N THR A 466 27.15 -15.85 8.76
CA THR A 466 27.36 -15.99 10.21
C THR A 466 26.87 -17.33 10.76
N GLY A 467 25.94 -17.99 10.07
CA GLY A 467 25.26 -19.20 10.56
C GLY A 467 24.34 -18.95 11.76
N ARG A 468 24.08 -17.68 12.13
CA ARG A 468 23.25 -17.27 13.27
C ARG A 468 21.95 -16.62 12.81
N PRO A 469 20.89 -16.63 13.65
CA PRO A 469 19.70 -15.82 13.39
C PRO A 469 20.05 -14.33 13.30
N VAL A 470 19.42 -13.60 12.37
CA VAL A 470 19.68 -12.18 12.11
C VAL A 470 18.38 -11.43 11.92
N THR A 471 18.30 -10.23 12.50
CA THR A 471 17.19 -9.29 12.24
C THR A 471 17.71 -7.98 11.67
N PHE A 472 16.94 -7.42 10.73
CA PHE A 472 17.17 -6.08 10.20
C PHE A 472 15.86 -5.33 10.16
N ARG A 473 15.82 -4.18 10.83
CA ARG A 473 14.67 -3.28 10.88
C ARG A 473 15.13 -1.88 10.52
N TYR A 474 14.41 -1.23 9.61
CA TYR A 474 14.64 0.18 9.28
C TYR A 474 14.23 1.07 10.45
N THR A 475 14.99 2.13 10.65
CA THR A 475 14.58 3.29 11.44
C THR A 475 13.54 4.10 10.64
N ARG A 476 12.81 4.99 11.30
CA ARG A 476 11.89 5.89 10.60
C ARG A 476 12.64 6.84 9.63
N GLU A 477 13.86 7.26 9.98
CA GLU A 477 14.71 8.02 9.06
C GLU A 477 15.08 7.18 7.83
N GLU A 478 15.44 5.90 8.00
CA GLU A 478 15.73 4.99 6.87
C GLU A 478 14.51 4.79 5.96
N GLU A 479 13.28 4.79 6.52
CA GLU A 479 12.04 4.77 5.74
C GLU A 479 11.91 6.00 4.82
N PHE A 480 12.41 7.16 5.20
CA PHE A 480 12.38 8.37 4.35
C PHE A 480 13.50 8.43 3.32
N ILE A 481 14.71 7.99 3.67
CA ILE A 481 15.90 8.17 2.83
C ILE A 481 16.30 6.94 2.00
N SER A 482 15.81 5.75 2.36
CA SER A 482 16.27 4.48 1.74
C SER A 482 15.13 3.61 1.23
N ASN A 483 13.90 3.83 1.67
CA ASN A 483 12.71 3.21 1.12
C ASN A 483 12.29 3.91 -0.18
N THR A 484 11.47 3.23 -0.98
CA THR A 484 10.86 3.82 -2.18
C THR A 484 9.71 4.76 -1.82
N SER A 485 9.47 5.74 -2.67
CA SER A 485 8.49 6.80 -2.47
C SER A 485 7.68 7.02 -3.75
N ARG A 486 6.68 7.92 -3.74
CA ARG A 486 5.92 8.30 -4.94
C ARG A 486 6.80 9.05 -5.93
N HIS A 487 6.79 8.65 -7.20
CA HIS A 487 7.47 9.35 -8.29
C HIS A 487 7.07 10.83 -8.36
N VAL A 488 8.03 11.71 -8.57
CA VAL A 488 7.76 13.09 -9.00
C VAL A 488 7.41 13.08 -10.48
N ALA A 489 6.44 13.90 -10.90
CA ALA A 489 6.09 13.98 -12.32
C ALA A 489 5.83 15.42 -12.77
N LYS A 490 6.17 15.69 -14.04
CA LYS A 490 5.72 16.84 -14.82
C LYS A 490 4.91 16.30 -15.99
N VAL A 491 3.63 16.67 -16.03
CA VAL A 491 2.70 16.19 -17.05
C VAL A 491 2.20 17.38 -17.85
N LYS A 492 2.58 17.42 -19.13
CA LYS A 492 2.06 18.42 -20.06
C LYS A 492 0.84 17.83 -20.77
N VAL A 493 -0.28 18.50 -20.66
CA VAL A 493 -1.53 18.12 -21.33
C VAL A 493 -1.93 19.22 -22.30
N LYS A 494 -2.23 18.81 -23.55
CA LYS A 494 -2.92 19.63 -24.54
C LYS A 494 -4.26 18.95 -24.82
N VAL A 495 -5.35 19.68 -24.65
CA VAL A 495 -6.71 19.20 -24.88
C VAL A 495 -7.50 20.22 -25.68
N GLY A 496 -8.25 19.76 -26.68
CA GLY A 496 -9.12 20.60 -27.51
C GLY A 496 -10.56 20.10 -27.51
N ALA A 497 -11.50 21.02 -27.58
CA ALA A 497 -12.92 20.69 -27.67
C ALA A 497 -13.67 21.67 -28.58
N LYS A 498 -14.84 21.24 -29.04
CA LYS A 498 -15.83 22.07 -29.72
C LYS A 498 -16.58 22.97 -28.72
N LYS A 499 -17.32 23.96 -29.25
CA LYS A 499 -18.16 24.86 -28.45
C LYS A 499 -19.21 24.15 -27.59
N ASP A 500 -19.68 22.99 -28.00
CA ASP A 500 -20.63 22.17 -27.25
C ASP A 500 -19.98 21.34 -26.13
N GLY A 501 -18.67 21.48 -25.95
CA GLY A 501 -17.89 20.76 -24.96
C GLY A 501 -17.32 19.41 -25.43
N THR A 502 -17.62 18.94 -26.65
CA THR A 502 -17.13 17.65 -27.15
C THR A 502 -15.62 17.68 -27.34
N ILE A 503 -14.87 16.86 -26.59
CA ILE A 503 -13.41 16.73 -26.70
C ILE A 503 -13.03 16.12 -28.05
N THR A 504 -12.17 16.81 -28.82
CA THR A 504 -11.74 16.41 -30.17
C THR A 504 -10.36 15.79 -30.22
N ALA A 505 -9.45 16.19 -29.31
CA ALA A 505 -8.10 15.65 -29.23
C ALA A 505 -7.50 15.80 -27.82
N ILE A 506 -6.67 14.83 -27.44
CA ILE A 506 -5.86 14.88 -26.21
C ILE A 506 -4.42 14.48 -26.54
N ASP A 507 -3.43 15.27 -26.07
CA ASP A 507 -2.01 14.96 -26.13
C ASP A 507 -1.39 15.09 -24.73
N MET A 508 -0.82 13.99 -24.21
CA MET A 508 -0.24 13.92 -22.87
C MET A 508 1.24 13.55 -22.93
N ASP A 509 2.12 14.46 -22.52
CA ASP A 509 3.55 14.21 -22.30
C ASP A 509 3.81 14.06 -20.79
N PHE A 510 3.98 12.82 -20.35
CA PHE A 510 4.17 12.41 -18.97
C PHE A 510 5.66 12.16 -18.71
N ARG A 511 6.29 13.03 -17.91
CA ARG A 511 7.68 12.90 -17.51
C ARG A 511 7.77 12.61 -16.04
N ALA A 512 8.48 11.53 -15.68
CA ALA A 512 8.64 11.09 -14.30
C ALA A 512 10.12 11.04 -13.88
N ASN A 513 10.36 11.15 -12.59
CA ASN A 513 11.65 10.96 -11.95
C ASN A 513 11.63 9.68 -11.13
N THR A 514 12.50 8.71 -11.45
CA THR A 514 12.57 7.42 -10.74
C THR A 514 13.57 7.40 -9.58
N GLY A 515 14.34 8.50 -9.40
CA GLY A 515 15.47 8.47 -8.48
C GLY A 515 16.64 7.65 -9.05
N PRO A 516 17.46 7.05 -8.19
CA PRO A 516 18.74 6.44 -8.62
C PRO A 516 18.58 5.06 -9.28
N TYR A 517 17.44 4.40 -9.11
CA TYR A 517 17.18 3.05 -9.59
C TYR A 517 15.86 2.98 -10.34
N GLY A 518 15.81 2.14 -11.37
CA GLY A 518 14.66 2.04 -12.26
C GLY A 518 13.58 1.07 -11.79
N ASN A 519 13.37 0.87 -10.50
CA ASN A 519 12.47 -0.11 -9.89
C ASN A 519 11.13 -0.31 -10.64
N HIS A 520 10.32 0.73 -10.69
CA HIS A 520 9.01 0.75 -11.35
C HIS A 520 8.96 1.85 -12.42
N SER A 521 10.13 2.14 -13.03
CA SER A 521 10.31 3.26 -13.98
C SER A 521 9.45 3.15 -15.23
N LEU A 522 9.13 1.94 -15.66
CA LEU A 522 8.22 1.68 -16.79
C LEU A 522 6.76 1.73 -16.32
N THR A 523 6.42 0.91 -15.35
CA THR A 523 5.04 0.54 -15.05
C THR A 523 4.27 1.62 -14.30
N VAL A 524 4.88 2.30 -13.30
CA VAL A 524 4.19 3.39 -12.58
C VAL A 524 3.88 4.58 -13.50
N PRO A 525 4.84 5.15 -14.25
CA PRO A 525 4.53 6.27 -15.12
C PRO A 525 3.57 5.94 -16.27
N SER A 526 3.64 4.71 -16.82
CA SER A 526 2.72 4.26 -17.87
C SER A 526 1.26 4.19 -17.38
N ASN A 527 1.02 3.93 -16.11
CA ASN A 527 -0.32 3.96 -15.53
C ASN A 527 -0.88 5.38 -15.37
N GLY A 528 -0.06 6.43 -15.46
CA GLY A 528 -0.56 7.80 -15.55
C GLY A 528 -1.57 7.99 -16.68
N PRO A 529 -1.16 7.90 -17.95
CA PRO A 529 -2.08 7.96 -19.10
C PRO A 529 -3.05 6.76 -19.17
N ALA A 530 -2.63 5.54 -18.78
CA ALA A 530 -3.48 4.35 -18.85
C ALA A 530 -4.72 4.40 -17.95
N LEU A 531 -4.69 5.17 -16.86
CA LEU A 531 -5.77 5.26 -15.87
C LEU A 531 -6.39 6.67 -15.80
N SER A 532 -6.06 7.55 -16.72
CA SER A 532 -6.69 8.87 -16.83
C SER A 532 -7.33 9.08 -18.21
N LEU A 533 -6.62 8.82 -19.30
CA LEU A 533 -7.12 9.04 -20.64
C LEU A 533 -8.42 8.25 -20.96
N PRO A 534 -8.57 6.98 -20.53
CA PRO A 534 -9.80 6.23 -20.82
C PRO A 534 -11.05 6.78 -20.09
N LEU A 535 -10.88 7.64 -19.08
CA LEU A 535 -12.02 8.30 -18.41
C LEU A 535 -12.77 9.26 -19.35
N TYR A 536 -12.09 9.75 -20.37
CA TYR A 536 -12.62 10.66 -21.39
C TYR A 536 -12.36 10.09 -22.78
N PRO A 537 -13.19 9.14 -23.27
CA PRO A 537 -13.03 8.52 -24.57
C PRO A 537 -12.95 9.58 -25.69
N CYS A 538 -11.85 9.55 -26.42
CA CYS A 538 -11.59 10.48 -27.52
C CYS A 538 -11.00 9.71 -28.72
N GLU A 539 -11.39 10.08 -29.93
CA GLU A 539 -10.92 9.42 -31.15
C GLU A 539 -9.47 9.76 -31.50
N ASN A 540 -8.95 10.89 -31.04
CA ASN A 540 -7.62 11.38 -31.35
C ASN A 540 -6.80 11.60 -30.09
N VAL A 541 -6.01 10.60 -29.68
CA VAL A 541 -5.21 10.64 -28.47
C VAL A 541 -3.76 10.31 -28.77
N ARG A 542 -2.83 11.09 -28.23
CA ARG A 542 -1.40 10.79 -28.21
C ARG A 542 -0.89 10.82 -26.78
N PHE A 543 0.01 9.91 -26.44
CA PHE A 543 0.72 9.95 -25.17
C PHE A 543 2.19 9.63 -25.36
N THR A 544 3.03 10.26 -24.55
CA THR A 544 4.45 9.98 -24.40
C THR A 544 4.75 9.88 -22.91
N VAL A 545 5.44 8.82 -22.50
CA VAL A 545 5.86 8.60 -21.10
C VAL A 545 7.37 8.44 -21.09
N ASN A 546 8.07 9.33 -20.40
CA ASN A 546 9.52 9.27 -20.23
C ASN A 546 9.85 9.30 -18.73
N THR A 547 10.67 8.36 -18.28
CA THR A 547 11.12 8.27 -16.89
C THR A 547 12.63 8.46 -16.81
N TYR A 548 13.07 9.39 -15.97
CA TYR A 548 14.46 9.79 -15.88
C TYR A 548 15.08 9.38 -14.54
N TYR A 549 16.34 8.95 -14.58
CA TYR A 549 17.18 8.76 -13.40
C TYR A 549 17.56 10.09 -12.78
N SER A 550 17.73 10.09 -11.45
CA SER A 550 18.26 11.22 -10.68
C SER A 550 18.87 10.75 -9.37
N ASN A 551 19.36 11.70 -8.57
CA ASN A 551 19.99 11.43 -7.27
C ASN A 551 19.06 11.77 -6.07
N ILE A 552 17.75 11.92 -6.29
CA ILE A 552 16.77 11.99 -5.18
C ILE A 552 16.66 10.64 -4.48
N CYS A 553 15.99 10.59 -3.32
CA CYS A 553 15.65 9.30 -2.69
C CYS A 553 14.86 8.41 -3.65
N PRO A 554 15.02 7.07 -3.57
CA PRO A 554 14.40 6.15 -4.52
C PRO A 554 12.89 6.34 -4.64
N THR A 555 12.35 6.10 -5.83
CA THR A 555 10.91 6.04 -6.05
C THR A 555 10.50 4.63 -6.47
N GLY A 556 9.23 4.29 -6.29
CA GLY A 556 8.70 2.96 -6.59
C GLY A 556 7.19 2.89 -6.49
N ALA A 557 6.69 1.74 -6.09
CA ALA A 557 5.26 1.51 -5.92
C ALA A 557 4.68 2.36 -4.77
N TYR A 558 3.57 3.02 -5.06
CA TYR A 558 2.76 3.74 -4.08
C TYR A 558 1.31 3.62 -4.50
N GLN A 559 0.40 3.38 -3.54
CA GLN A 559 -1.05 3.22 -3.75
C GLN A 559 -1.59 4.21 -4.79
N GLY A 560 -2.38 3.72 -5.78
CA GLY A 560 -2.81 4.46 -6.95
C GLY A 560 -1.88 4.38 -8.16
N TYR A 561 -0.65 3.90 -7.99
CA TYR A 561 0.35 3.45 -8.97
C TYR A 561 0.36 4.24 -10.30
N GLY A 562 0.70 5.54 -10.23
CA GLY A 562 0.77 6.46 -11.39
C GLY A 562 -0.51 7.23 -11.69
N ALA A 563 -1.67 6.64 -11.49
CA ALA A 563 -2.97 7.21 -11.80
C ALA A 563 -3.22 8.63 -11.23
N PRO A 564 -2.89 8.93 -9.94
CA PRO A 564 -3.20 10.24 -9.37
C PRO A 564 -2.62 11.41 -10.16
N LYS A 565 -1.42 11.23 -10.76
CA LYS A 565 -0.72 12.30 -11.48
C LYS A 565 -1.30 12.54 -12.87
N GLY A 566 -1.61 11.46 -13.59
CA GLY A 566 -2.31 11.55 -14.88
C GLY A 566 -3.69 12.15 -14.71
N ASN A 567 -4.39 11.72 -13.66
CA ASN A 567 -5.74 12.18 -13.35
C ASN A 567 -5.75 13.66 -12.93
N PHE A 568 -4.79 14.08 -12.08
CA PHE A 568 -4.64 15.50 -11.73
C PHE A 568 -4.44 16.37 -12.98
N ALA A 569 -3.47 16.01 -13.83
CA ALA A 569 -3.15 16.81 -15.00
C ALA A 569 -4.31 16.89 -15.99
N LEU A 570 -4.97 15.75 -16.26
CA LEU A 570 -6.05 15.68 -17.24
C LEU A 570 -7.31 16.39 -16.74
N THR A 571 -7.72 16.13 -15.49
CA THR A 571 -8.90 16.77 -14.89
C THR A 571 -8.74 18.30 -14.84
N MET A 572 -7.56 18.79 -14.43
CA MET A 572 -7.27 20.23 -14.41
C MET A 572 -7.32 20.85 -15.81
N ALA A 573 -6.74 20.18 -16.81
CA ALA A 573 -6.74 20.70 -18.18
C ALA A 573 -8.16 20.76 -18.77
N ILE A 574 -9.01 19.75 -18.48
CA ILE A 574 -10.41 19.72 -18.89
C ILE A 574 -11.21 20.80 -18.17
N ALA A 575 -10.98 21.04 -16.88
CA ALA A 575 -11.64 22.08 -16.12
C ALA A 575 -11.26 23.49 -16.63
N GLU A 576 -9.97 23.75 -16.94
CA GLU A 576 -9.53 24.99 -17.58
C GLU A 576 -10.18 25.18 -18.98
N LEU A 577 -10.38 24.08 -19.72
CA LEU A 577 -11.07 24.11 -21.02
C LEU A 577 -12.57 24.40 -20.88
N ALA A 578 -13.22 23.81 -19.88
CA ALA A 578 -14.62 24.07 -19.56
C ALA A 578 -14.85 25.55 -19.24
N GLU A 579 -14.00 26.16 -18.41
CA GLU A 579 -14.03 27.61 -18.12
C GLU A 579 -13.94 28.46 -19.41
N LYS A 580 -12.99 28.14 -20.31
CA LYS A 580 -12.83 28.83 -21.59
C LYS A 580 -14.07 28.75 -22.49
N LEU A 581 -14.76 27.62 -22.46
CA LEU A 581 -15.99 27.37 -23.22
C LEU A 581 -17.21 27.95 -22.53
N GLY A 582 -17.11 28.38 -21.26
CA GLY A 582 -18.23 28.84 -20.44
C GLY A 582 -19.17 27.71 -20.04
N ILE A 583 -18.67 26.48 -19.94
CA ILE A 583 -19.41 25.27 -19.54
C ILE A 583 -19.09 24.97 -18.07
N ASP A 584 -20.11 24.56 -17.28
CA ASP A 584 -19.89 24.10 -15.90
C ASP A 584 -18.97 22.89 -15.88
N GLN A 585 -18.09 22.79 -14.86
CA GLN A 585 -17.10 21.69 -14.76
C GLN A 585 -17.78 20.32 -14.73
N LEU A 586 -18.85 20.18 -13.93
CA LEU A 586 -19.55 18.91 -13.80
C LEU A 586 -20.27 18.54 -15.09
N GLU A 587 -20.87 19.51 -15.79
CA GLU A 587 -21.49 19.29 -17.10
C GLU A 587 -20.46 18.87 -18.15
N MET A 588 -19.26 19.47 -18.14
CA MET A 588 -18.16 19.07 -19.05
C MET A 588 -17.72 17.62 -18.78
N VAL A 589 -17.68 17.21 -17.51
CA VAL A 589 -17.38 15.83 -17.10
C VAL A 589 -18.51 14.88 -17.55
N GLU A 590 -19.77 15.22 -17.28
CA GLU A 590 -20.93 14.40 -17.65
C GLU A 590 -21.03 14.18 -19.16
N HIS A 591 -20.69 15.20 -19.95
CA HIS A 591 -20.73 15.15 -21.41
C HIS A 591 -19.68 14.22 -22.04
N ASN A 592 -18.47 14.17 -21.45
CA ASN A 592 -17.33 13.49 -22.07
C ASN A 592 -16.89 12.19 -21.37
N ARG A 593 -17.51 11.83 -20.25
CA ARG A 593 -17.11 10.65 -19.46
C ARG A 593 -17.26 9.35 -20.20
N VAL A 594 -16.52 8.35 -19.78
CA VAL A 594 -16.69 6.96 -20.20
C VAL A 594 -18.08 6.41 -19.79
N HIS A 595 -18.67 5.60 -20.65
CA HIS A 595 -19.92 4.90 -20.44
C HIS A 595 -19.71 3.38 -20.44
N GLU A 596 -20.67 2.66 -19.88
CA GLU A 596 -20.72 1.20 -20.02
C GLU A 596 -20.77 0.81 -21.49
N GLY A 597 -19.93 -0.15 -21.89
CA GLY A 597 -19.79 -0.62 -23.27
C GLY A 597 -18.71 0.10 -24.09
N ASP A 598 -18.20 1.24 -23.64
CA ASP A 598 -17.15 1.98 -24.38
C ASP A 598 -15.87 1.16 -24.54
N ILE A 599 -15.28 1.22 -25.73
CA ILE A 599 -13.98 0.60 -26.02
C ILE A 599 -12.86 1.48 -25.50
N LEU A 600 -12.05 0.95 -24.59
CA LEU A 600 -10.95 1.67 -23.95
C LEU A 600 -9.68 1.62 -24.84
N LYS A 601 -9.71 2.28 -25.99
CA LYS A 601 -8.70 2.21 -27.07
C LYS A 601 -7.27 2.47 -26.55
N VAL A 602 -7.09 3.39 -25.61
CA VAL A 602 -5.78 3.72 -25.03
C VAL A 602 -5.14 2.49 -24.36
N LEU A 603 -5.93 1.66 -23.71
CA LEU A 603 -5.43 0.45 -23.03
C LEU A 603 -4.95 -0.62 -24.01
N GLY A 604 -5.37 -0.57 -25.27
CA GLY A 604 -4.83 -1.41 -26.34
C GLY A 604 -3.48 -0.91 -26.90
N ALA A 605 -3.10 0.32 -26.59
CA ALA A 605 -1.87 0.95 -27.08
C ALA A 605 -0.77 1.09 -25.99
N ILE A 606 -1.06 0.80 -24.72
CA ILE A 606 -0.14 0.92 -23.59
C ILE A 606 -0.12 -0.37 -22.77
N GLY A 607 1.07 -0.93 -22.54
CA GLY A 607 1.26 -2.14 -21.76
C GLY A 607 2.21 -1.93 -20.58
N GLU A 608 2.12 -2.83 -19.60
CA GLU A 608 3.01 -2.89 -18.44
C GLU A 608 4.08 -3.98 -18.62
N GLY A 609 4.98 -3.80 -19.59
CA GLY A 609 6.01 -4.79 -19.94
C GLY A 609 5.57 -5.81 -20.98
N LYS A 610 4.30 -5.92 -21.30
CA LYS A 610 3.74 -6.74 -22.39
C LYS A 610 2.56 -5.98 -23.01
N MET A 611 2.50 -5.96 -24.34
CA MET A 611 1.35 -5.36 -25.02
C MET A 611 0.10 -6.20 -24.77
N PRO A 612 -1.05 -5.57 -24.51
CA PRO A 612 -2.31 -6.27 -24.36
C PRO A 612 -2.65 -7.12 -25.59
N THR A 613 -3.23 -8.30 -25.37
CA THR A 613 -3.67 -9.21 -26.44
C THR A 613 -5.01 -8.80 -27.04
N SER A 614 -5.77 -7.97 -26.32
CA SER A 614 -7.08 -7.44 -26.75
C SER A 614 -7.26 -6.01 -26.23
N VAL A 615 -8.16 -5.26 -26.86
CA VAL A 615 -8.55 -3.93 -26.39
C VAL A 615 -9.73 -4.11 -25.42
N PRO A 616 -9.58 -3.76 -24.13
CA PRO A 616 -10.67 -3.90 -23.17
C PRO A 616 -11.78 -2.89 -23.41
N HIS A 617 -12.95 -3.15 -22.85
CA HIS A 617 -14.08 -2.23 -22.81
C HIS A 617 -14.58 -2.06 -21.37
N ALA A 618 -15.33 -1.00 -21.12
CA ALA A 618 -15.96 -0.73 -19.84
C ALA A 618 -17.17 -1.67 -19.66
N ALA A 619 -16.92 -2.90 -19.20
CA ALA A 619 -17.96 -3.93 -19.07
C ALA A 619 -19.08 -3.59 -18.09
N SER A 620 -18.75 -2.75 -17.08
CA SER A 620 -19.70 -2.18 -16.11
C SER A 620 -19.20 -0.81 -15.66
N CYS A 621 -20.10 0.18 -15.50
CA CYS A 621 -19.71 1.56 -15.15
C CYS A 621 -20.85 2.30 -14.46
N ALA A 622 -20.72 2.56 -13.16
CA ALA A 622 -21.73 3.28 -12.37
C ALA A 622 -21.53 4.80 -12.35
N LEU A 623 -20.65 5.38 -13.18
CA LEU A 623 -20.32 6.83 -13.11
C LEU A 623 -21.56 7.74 -13.25
N GLU A 624 -22.56 7.38 -14.04
CA GLU A 624 -23.79 8.17 -14.15
C GLU A 624 -24.49 8.33 -12.81
N LEU A 625 -24.69 7.23 -12.10
CA LEU A 625 -25.32 7.22 -10.78
C LEU A 625 -24.43 7.94 -9.76
N ILE A 626 -23.13 7.73 -9.81
CA ILE A 626 -22.13 8.36 -8.94
C ILE A 626 -22.18 9.89 -9.08
N LEU A 627 -22.15 10.41 -10.31
CA LEU A 627 -22.17 11.85 -10.56
C LEU A 627 -23.48 12.47 -10.12
N LYS A 628 -24.62 11.82 -10.41
CA LYS A 628 -25.93 12.27 -9.94
C LYS A 628 -25.99 12.34 -8.41
N GLN A 629 -25.61 11.28 -7.71
CA GLN A 629 -25.61 11.26 -6.25
C GLN A 629 -24.63 12.29 -5.66
N GLY A 630 -23.44 12.40 -6.22
CA GLY A 630 -22.44 13.35 -5.77
C GLY A 630 -22.88 14.80 -5.94
N ARG A 631 -23.54 15.15 -7.07
CA ARG A 631 -24.14 16.46 -7.33
C ARG A 631 -25.15 16.84 -6.24
N GLU A 632 -26.03 15.91 -5.86
CA GLU A 632 -27.03 16.10 -4.82
C GLU A 632 -26.38 16.24 -3.42
N LEU A 633 -25.45 15.33 -3.06
CA LEU A 633 -24.79 15.29 -1.75
C LEU A 633 -23.97 16.54 -1.45
N ILE A 634 -23.18 17.03 -2.45
CA ILE A 634 -22.36 18.24 -2.28
C ILE A 634 -23.18 19.51 -2.44
N ALA A 635 -24.46 19.39 -2.83
CA ALA A 635 -25.33 20.50 -3.18
C ALA A 635 -24.73 21.41 -4.27
N TRP A 636 -24.27 20.79 -5.39
CA TRP A 636 -23.49 21.45 -6.45
C TRP A 636 -24.10 22.76 -6.93
N ASP A 637 -25.39 22.77 -7.18
CA ASP A 637 -26.15 23.92 -7.74
C ASP A 637 -26.57 24.97 -6.69
N SER A 638 -26.23 24.73 -5.39
CA SER A 638 -26.64 25.67 -4.33
C SER A 638 -25.72 26.88 -4.27
N PRO A 639 -26.24 28.05 -3.84
CA PRO A 639 -25.41 29.24 -3.66
C PRO A 639 -24.20 28.99 -2.74
N LYS A 640 -23.08 29.67 -3.03
CA LYS A 640 -21.85 29.62 -2.27
C LYS A 640 -21.64 30.95 -1.53
N PRO A 641 -22.15 31.10 -0.29
CA PRO A 641 -22.06 32.35 0.43
C PRO A 641 -20.59 32.69 0.77
N ALA A 642 -20.23 33.97 0.68
CA ALA A 642 -18.98 34.50 1.21
C ALA A 642 -19.14 34.81 2.71
N ASP A 643 -18.13 34.49 3.50
CA ASP A 643 -18.08 34.80 4.93
C ASP A 643 -16.76 35.58 5.23
N GLY A 644 -16.86 36.89 5.30
CA GLY A 644 -15.72 37.79 5.44
C GLY A 644 -14.71 37.61 4.31
N ASP A 645 -13.46 37.19 4.67
CA ASP A 645 -12.38 36.88 3.72
C ASP A 645 -12.45 35.46 3.14
N TRP A 646 -13.40 34.62 3.61
CA TRP A 646 -13.56 33.25 3.16
C TRP A 646 -14.44 33.14 1.92
N ARG A 647 -14.05 32.30 0.99
CA ARG A 647 -14.79 31.97 -0.24
C ARG A 647 -14.96 30.47 -0.33
N ILE A 648 -16.17 30.00 -0.58
CA ILE A 648 -16.51 28.59 -0.71
C ILE A 648 -16.47 28.21 -2.19
N GLY A 649 -15.84 27.09 -2.48
CA GLY A 649 -15.83 26.50 -3.81
C GLY A 649 -16.02 24.99 -3.78
N ARG A 650 -16.54 24.45 -4.88
CA ARG A 650 -16.81 23.02 -5.09
C ARG A 650 -16.05 22.51 -6.30
N GLY A 651 -15.55 21.29 -6.20
CA GLY A 651 -14.82 20.65 -7.27
C GLY A 651 -15.14 19.17 -7.38
N VAL A 652 -14.95 18.61 -8.58
CA VAL A 652 -15.19 17.21 -8.90
C VAL A 652 -14.06 16.61 -9.72
N ALA A 653 -13.77 15.33 -9.48
CA ALA A 653 -12.88 14.54 -10.31
C ALA A 653 -13.42 13.12 -10.46
N ILE A 654 -13.56 12.66 -11.71
CA ILE A 654 -13.82 11.23 -11.99
C ILE A 654 -12.52 10.43 -11.96
N ILE A 655 -12.61 9.18 -11.55
CA ILE A 655 -11.46 8.31 -11.34
C ILE A 655 -11.72 6.88 -11.79
N MET A 656 -10.66 6.15 -12.12
CA MET A 656 -10.70 4.72 -12.40
C MET A 656 -9.46 4.02 -11.87
N GLN A 657 -9.52 2.68 -11.79
CA GLN A 657 -8.41 1.80 -11.51
C GLN A 657 -8.59 0.46 -12.23
N LYS A 658 -7.61 -0.44 -12.14
CA LYS A 658 -7.68 -1.83 -12.62
C LYS A 658 -7.82 -2.78 -11.42
N SER A 659 -8.40 -3.96 -11.66
CA SER A 659 -8.45 -5.05 -10.70
C SER A 659 -7.47 -6.16 -11.09
N GLY A 660 -6.18 -5.82 -11.10
CA GLY A 660 -5.08 -6.68 -11.52
C GLY A 660 -4.48 -6.33 -12.90
N ILE A 661 -3.55 -7.16 -13.38
CA ILE A 661 -2.85 -6.99 -14.66
C ILE A 661 -3.17 -8.20 -15.54
N PRO A 662 -3.87 -8.01 -16.68
CA PRO A 662 -4.29 -9.11 -17.54
C PRO A 662 -3.09 -9.85 -18.12
N ASP A 663 -3.21 -11.16 -18.32
CA ASP A 663 -2.18 -12.05 -18.87
C ASP A 663 -0.85 -12.10 -18.08
N ILE A 664 -0.75 -11.36 -16.97
CA ILE A 664 0.44 -11.28 -16.11
C ILE A 664 0.13 -11.81 -14.72
N ASP A 665 -0.93 -11.31 -14.07
CA ASP A 665 -1.29 -11.76 -12.74
C ASP A 665 -1.81 -13.19 -12.74
N GLN A 666 -1.43 -13.92 -11.70
CA GLN A 666 -1.80 -15.29 -11.47
C GLN A 666 -1.89 -15.55 -9.97
N ALA A 667 -2.95 -16.23 -9.56
CA ALA A 667 -3.14 -16.72 -8.21
C ALA A 667 -3.50 -18.21 -8.18
N ASN A 668 -3.10 -18.89 -7.12
CA ASN A 668 -3.42 -20.29 -6.93
C ASN A 668 -3.94 -20.51 -5.50
N CYS A 669 -4.86 -21.45 -5.35
CA CYS A 669 -5.48 -21.77 -4.08
C CYS A 669 -5.73 -23.28 -3.95
N MET A 670 -5.65 -23.76 -2.72
CA MET A 670 -6.06 -25.12 -2.33
C MET A 670 -6.99 -25.02 -1.12
N VAL A 671 -8.10 -25.75 -1.17
CA VAL A 671 -9.06 -25.88 -0.06
C VAL A 671 -9.12 -27.35 0.34
N LYS A 672 -8.88 -27.61 1.63
CA LYS A 672 -8.87 -28.94 2.22
C LYS A 672 -10.03 -29.08 3.20
N LEU A 673 -10.78 -30.18 3.13
CA LEU A 673 -11.77 -30.55 4.14
C LEU A 673 -11.06 -31.36 5.26
N GLU A 674 -11.23 -30.92 6.51
CA GLU A 674 -10.71 -31.58 7.71
C GLU A 674 -11.70 -32.63 8.26
N SER A 675 -11.18 -33.53 9.09
CA SER A 675 -11.97 -34.68 9.63
C SER A 675 -13.14 -34.29 10.53
N ASP A 676 -13.12 -33.08 11.07
CA ASP A 676 -14.21 -32.48 11.85
C ASP A 676 -15.25 -31.71 11.03
N GLY A 677 -15.04 -31.64 9.70
CA GLY A 677 -15.94 -30.94 8.78
C GLY A 677 -15.57 -29.45 8.55
N THR A 678 -14.49 -28.97 9.15
CA THR A 678 -13.94 -27.62 8.93
C THR A 678 -13.02 -27.55 7.69
N PHE A 679 -12.57 -26.36 7.32
CA PHE A 679 -11.77 -26.17 6.12
C PHE A 679 -10.48 -25.42 6.40
N ILE A 680 -9.39 -25.86 5.77
CA ILE A 680 -8.15 -25.08 5.66
C ILE A 680 -7.98 -24.63 4.22
N VAL A 681 -7.79 -23.33 4.05
CA VAL A 681 -7.54 -22.69 2.75
C VAL A 681 -6.09 -22.26 2.68
N HIS A 682 -5.34 -22.76 1.71
CA HIS A 682 -3.97 -22.41 1.43
C HIS A 682 -3.95 -21.43 0.24
N SER A 683 -3.83 -20.11 0.54
CA SER A 683 -3.81 -19.05 -0.44
C SER A 683 -2.41 -18.48 -0.62
N GLY A 684 -1.96 -18.35 -1.87
CA GLY A 684 -0.69 -17.65 -2.15
C GLY A 684 -0.73 -16.14 -1.87
N GLY A 685 -1.93 -15.55 -1.81
CA GLY A 685 -2.13 -14.11 -1.64
C GLY A 685 -1.54 -13.56 -0.34
N ALA A 686 -1.19 -12.27 -0.35
CA ALA A 686 -0.65 -11.58 0.80
C ALA A 686 -1.67 -10.56 1.34
N ASP A 687 -2.24 -10.80 2.52
CA ASP A 687 -3.03 -9.80 3.25
C ASP A 687 -2.09 -8.79 3.93
N ILE A 688 -2.21 -7.52 3.56
CA ILE A 688 -1.39 -6.39 4.03
C ILE A 688 -2.22 -5.39 4.87
N GLY A 689 -3.35 -5.84 5.39
CA GLY A 689 -4.36 -5.04 6.08
C GLY A 689 -5.63 -4.82 5.25
N THR A 690 -5.62 -5.21 3.97
CA THR A 690 -6.75 -5.03 3.04
C THR A 690 -7.91 -6.00 3.27
N GLY A 691 -7.75 -7.01 4.13
CA GLY A 691 -8.78 -8.01 4.44
C GLY A 691 -8.86 -9.15 3.43
N LEU A 692 -7.80 -9.42 2.67
CA LEU A 692 -7.78 -10.50 1.66
C LEU A 692 -8.09 -11.88 2.28
N ASP A 693 -7.53 -12.19 3.46
CA ASP A 693 -7.81 -13.46 4.13
C ASP A 693 -9.30 -13.59 4.47
N THR A 694 -9.95 -12.49 4.86
CA THR A 694 -11.40 -12.45 5.12
C THR A 694 -12.19 -12.63 3.82
N VAL A 695 -11.77 -12.01 2.71
CA VAL A 695 -12.37 -12.20 1.39
C VAL A 695 -12.31 -13.67 0.96
N VAL A 696 -11.13 -14.28 1.06
CA VAL A 696 -10.90 -15.70 0.71
C VAL A 696 -11.75 -16.61 1.58
N ALA A 697 -11.83 -16.37 2.90
CA ALA A 697 -12.67 -17.15 3.81
C ALA A 697 -14.16 -17.03 3.45
N LYS A 698 -14.66 -15.81 3.17
CA LYS A 698 -16.07 -15.59 2.80
C LYS A 698 -16.44 -16.25 1.49
N LEU A 699 -15.58 -16.15 0.47
CA LEU A 699 -15.81 -16.79 -0.82
C LEU A 699 -15.84 -18.33 -0.69
N THR A 700 -14.95 -18.88 0.12
CA THR A 700 -14.93 -20.33 0.42
C THR A 700 -16.18 -20.76 1.16
N ALA A 701 -16.57 -20.03 2.23
CA ALA A 701 -17.76 -20.33 3.03
C ALA A 701 -19.06 -20.22 2.22
N GLU A 702 -19.15 -19.26 1.30
CA GLU A 702 -20.30 -19.10 0.40
C GLU A 702 -20.47 -20.32 -0.51
N VAL A 703 -19.38 -20.74 -1.19
CA VAL A 703 -19.39 -21.87 -2.13
C VAL A 703 -19.68 -23.20 -1.40
N LEU A 704 -19.12 -23.37 -0.20
CA LEU A 704 -19.21 -24.61 0.57
C LEU A 704 -20.40 -24.65 1.54
N HIS A 705 -21.23 -23.61 1.55
CA HIS A 705 -22.42 -23.47 2.38
C HIS A 705 -22.15 -23.79 3.87
N CYS A 706 -21.03 -23.29 4.41
CA CYS A 706 -20.60 -23.48 5.79
C CYS A 706 -20.55 -22.16 6.58
N PRO A 707 -20.52 -22.22 7.92
CA PRO A 707 -20.23 -21.04 8.74
C PRO A 707 -18.85 -20.46 8.42
N LEU A 708 -18.72 -19.13 8.47
CA LEU A 708 -17.43 -18.46 8.23
C LEU A 708 -16.35 -18.90 9.24
N GLY A 709 -16.75 -19.18 10.49
CA GLY A 709 -15.83 -19.65 11.55
C GLY A 709 -15.23 -21.03 11.31
N ASP A 710 -15.80 -21.82 10.39
CA ASP A 710 -15.28 -23.15 10.02
C ASP A 710 -14.18 -23.07 8.93
N VAL A 711 -13.83 -21.87 8.47
CA VAL A 711 -12.81 -21.66 7.42
C VAL A 711 -11.58 -20.97 8.02
N HIS A 712 -10.45 -21.67 8.03
CA HIS A 712 -9.15 -21.14 8.41
C HIS A 712 -8.29 -20.88 7.17
N VAL A 713 -7.65 -19.67 7.09
CA VAL A 713 -6.81 -19.28 5.94
C VAL A 713 -5.35 -19.24 6.35
N ILE A 714 -4.52 -19.95 5.60
CA ILE A 714 -3.05 -19.87 5.63
C ILE A 714 -2.63 -19.12 4.37
N SER A 715 -1.99 -17.94 4.51
CA SER A 715 -1.66 -17.08 3.37
C SER A 715 -0.20 -16.63 3.38
N GLY A 716 0.38 -16.45 2.18
CA GLY A 716 1.69 -15.84 2.01
C GLY A 716 2.88 -16.64 2.57
N ASP A 717 2.73 -17.94 2.75
CA ASP A 717 3.78 -18.88 3.16
C ASP A 717 4.22 -19.71 1.95
N THR A 718 5.48 -19.59 1.55
CA THR A 718 5.94 -20.17 0.28
C THR A 718 6.11 -21.68 0.29
N ASP A 719 6.06 -22.32 1.45
CA ASP A 719 6.08 -23.79 1.57
C ASP A 719 4.67 -24.36 1.79
N HIS A 720 3.81 -23.62 2.49
CA HIS A 720 2.49 -24.11 2.87
C HIS A 720 1.38 -23.60 1.94
N ALA A 721 1.61 -22.56 1.15
CA ALA A 721 0.66 -22.04 0.19
C ALA A 721 1.14 -22.24 -1.26
N LEU A 722 0.23 -22.13 -2.22
CA LEU A 722 0.55 -22.19 -3.63
C LEU A 722 1.01 -20.83 -4.14
N PHE A 723 1.70 -20.80 -5.28
CA PHE A 723 2.26 -19.59 -5.87
C PHE A 723 1.19 -18.51 -6.12
N ASP A 724 1.54 -17.28 -5.81
CA ASP A 724 0.79 -16.06 -6.12
C ASP A 724 1.78 -14.95 -6.51
N LYS A 725 1.35 -14.01 -7.33
CA LYS A 725 2.20 -12.90 -7.75
C LYS A 725 2.48 -11.89 -6.63
N GLY A 726 1.55 -11.71 -5.70
CA GLY A 726 1.64 -10.80 -4.56
C GLY A 726 0.51 -9.76 -4.50
N ALA A 727 0.50 -8.96 -3.43
CA ALA A 727 -0.49 -7.91 -3.19
C ALA A 727 -0.08 -6.59 -3.86
N TYR A 728 -0.46 -6.42 -5.12
CA TYR A 728 -0.25 -5.21 -5.90
C TYR A 728 -1.31 -5.10 -7.02
N ALA A 729 -1.33 -3.98 -7.75
CA ALA A 729 -2.28 -3.70 -8.83
C ALA A 729 -3.75 -3.98 -8.47
N SER A 730 -4.08 -3.95 -7.19
CA SER A 730 -5.43 -4.26 -6.66
C SER A 730 -5.96 -5.64 -7.08
N SER A 731 -5.07 -6.61 -7.29
CA SER A 731 -5.41 -7.94 -7.85
C SER A 731 -6.08 -8.89 -6.85
N GLY A 732 -5.88 -8.69 -5.54
CA GLY A 732 -6.19 -9.69 -4.50
C GLY A 732 -7.61 -10.26 -4.58
N THR A 733 -8.65 -9.43 -4.57
CA THR A 733 -10.04 -9.91 -4.65
C THR A 733 -10.33 -10.59 -5.99
N CYS A 734 -9.85 -10.03 -7.11
CA CYS A 734 -10.13 -10.56 -8.43
C CYS A 734 -9.37 -11.89 -8.69
N PHE A 735 -8.07 -11.93 -8.43
CA PHE A 735 -7.24 -13.10 -8.75
C PHE A 735 -7.22 -14.13 -7.61
N SER A 736 -6.74 -13.78 -6.41
CA SER A 736 -6.69 -14.72 -5.28
C SER A 736 -8.10 -15.12 -4.84
N GLY A 737 -9.08 -14.21 -4.90
CA GLY A 737 -10.48 -14.49 -4.63
C GLY A 737 -11.09 -15.49 -5.62
N ASN A 738 -10.92 -15.31 -6.95
CA ASN A 738 -11.39 -16.27 -7.94
C ASN A 738 -10.67 -17.62 -7.86
N ALA A 739 -9.37 -17.64 -7.55
CA ALA A 739 -8.66 -18.89 -7.31
C ALA A 739 -9.25 -19.65 -6.12
N ALA A 740 -9.58 -18.96 -5.02
CA ALA A 740 -10.22 -19.55 -3.84
C ALA A 740 -11.64 -20.05 -4.16
N LYS A 741 -12.45 -19.23 -4.84
CA LYS A 741 -13.80 -19.62 -5.28
C LYS A 741 -13.77 -20.89 -6.14
N LYS A 742 -12.92 -20.93 -7.17
CA LYS A 742 -12.78 -22.11 -8.05
C LYS A 742 -12.25 -23.34 -7.32
N ALA A 743 -11.30 -23.18 -6.40
CA ALA A 743 -10.81 -24.30 -5.58
C ALA A 743 -11.91 -24.87 -4.68
N ALA A 744 -12.74 -24.01 -4.09
CA ALA A 744 -13.90 -24.39 -3.31
C ALA A 744 -14.97 -25.09 -4.18
N GLU A 745 -15.23 -24.59 -5.40
CA GLU A 745 -16.12 -25.23 -6.37
C GLU A 745 -15.64 -26.65 -6.75
N ASN A 746 -14.34 -26.82 -7.03
CA ASN A 746 -13.75 -28.12 -7.33
C ASN A 746 -13.83 -29.10 -6.12
N LEU A 747 -13.73 -28.57 -4.90
CA LEU A 747 -13.94 -29.37 -3.68
C LEU A 747 -15.43 -29.73 -3.51
N LYS A 748 -16.35 -28.80 -3.74
CA LYS A 748 -17.81 -29.00 -3.67
C LYS A 748 -18.24 -30.13 -4.58
N GLU A 749 -17.74 -30.21 -5.81
CA GLU A 749 -18.04 -31.34 -6.74
C GLU A 749 -17.65 -32.67 -6.13
N LYS A 750 -16.48 -32.79 -5.50
CA LYS A 750 -16.04 -34.03 -4.83
C LYS A 750 -16.87 -34.34 -3.60
N ILE A 751 -17.23 -33.35 -2.80
CA ILE A 751 -18.12 -33.50 -1.65
C ILE A 751 -19.49 -34.04 -2.09
N LEU A 752 -20.08 -33.46 -3.13
CA LEU A 752 -21.37 -33.91 -3.67
C LEU A 752 -21.29 -35.34 -4.23
N PHE A 753 -20.22 -35.66 -4.97
CA PHE A 753 -20.02 -37.00 -5.51
C PHE A 753 -19.97 -38.09 -4.41
N HIS A 754 -19.15 -37.88 -3.38
CA HIS A 754 -19.01 -38.87 -2.30
C HIS A 754 -20.20 -38.84 -1.32
N GLY A 755 -20.80 -37.67 -1.10
CA GLY A 755 -22.02 -37.54 -0.29
C GLY A 755 -23.21 -38.26 -0.93
N ALA A 756 -23.40 -38.13 -2.25
CA ALA A 756 -24.41 -38.86 -3.02
C ALA A 756 -24.23 -40.39 -2.89
N ALA A 757 -22.98 -40.85 -3.03
CA ALA A 757 -22.64 -42.27 -2.85
C ALA A 757 -22.96 -42.78 -1.43
N MET A 758 -22.72 -41.96 -0.40
CA MET A 758 -23.06 -42.31 1.00
C MET A 758 -24.57 -42.34 1.25
N LEU A 759 -25.36 -41.56 0.54
CA LEU A 759 -26.80 -41.51 0.60
C LEU A 759 -27.46 -42.58 -0.30
N GLY A 760 -26.71 -43.15 -1.24
CA GLY A 760 -27.23 -44.09 -2.26
C GLY A 760 -28.10 -43.38 -3.31
N GLU A 761 -27.83 -42.12 -3.59
CA GLU A 761 -28.55 -41.26 -4.53
C GLU A 761 -27.68 -40.83 -5.71
N PRO A 762 -28.26 -40.49 -6.87
CA PRO A 762 -27.52 -39.82 -7.95
C PRO A 762 -26.98 -38.45 -7.51
N VAL A 763 -25.83 -38.05 -8.03
CA VAL A 763 -25.21 -36.70 -7.74
C VAL A 763 -26.16 -35.55 -8.11
N ALA A 764 -26.97 -35.69 -9.15
CA ALA A 764 -27.94 -34.70 -9.58
C ALA A 764 -29.11 -34.47 -8.59
N ASP A 765 -29.34 -35.42 -7.67
CA ASP A 765 -30.44 -35.39 -6.69
C ASP A 765 -29.99 -34.91 -5.31
N VAL A 766 -28.70 -34.57 -5.14
CA VAL A 766 -28.14 -34.07 -3.89
C VAL A 766 -27.63 -32.65 -4.03
N GLU A 767 -27.70 -31.89 -2.95
CA GLU A 767 -27.19 -30.51 -2.86
C GLU A 767 -26.32 -30.34 -1.61
N LEU A 768 -25.45 -29.34 -1.65
CA LEU A 768 -24.74 -28.88 -0.47
C LEU A 768 -25.56 -27.78 0.21
N ALA A 769 -26.00 -28.03 1.42
CA ALA A 769 -26.87 -27.17 2.20
C ALA A 769 -26.17 -26.64 3.44
N PHE A 770 -26.54 -25.42 3.88
CA PHE A 770 -26.06 -24.84 5.14
C PHE A 770 -26.64 -25.60 6.36
N PRO A 771 -25.86 -25.82 7.43
CA PRO A 771 -24.49 -25.44 7.71
C PRO A 771 -23.44 -26.52 7.37
N GLY A 772 -23.23 -26.85 6.11
CA GLY A 772 -22.25 -27.85 5.69
C GLY A 772 -22.81 -29.29 5.73
N LEU A 773 -23.93 -29.51 5.02
CA LEU A 773 -24.59 -30.80 4.91
C LEU A 773 -24.78 -31.19 3.43
N VAL A 774 -24.50 -32.44 3.08
CA VAL A 774 -24.96 -32.99 1.81
C VAL A 774 -26.36 -33.53 2.04
N ARG A 775 -27.35 -32.96 1.36
CA ARG A 775 -28.77 -33.27 1.50
C ARG A 775 -29.28 -33.88 0.22
N GLY A 776 -30.02 -34.97 0.34
CA GLY A 776 -30.74 -35.63 -0.72
C GLY A 776 -32.16 -35.97 -0.29
N LYS A 777 -32.89 -36.75 -1.13
CA LYS A 777 -34.25 -37.20 -0.84
C LYS A 777 -34.28 -38.27 0.26
N LEU A 778 -33.20 -39.08 0.37
CA LEU A 778 -33.11 -40.19 1.31
C LEU A 778 -32.48 -39.82 2.67
N GLY A 779 -31.98 -38.60 2.81
CA GLY A 779 -31.42 -38.13 4.08
C GLY A 779 -30.34 -37.05 3.94
N GLU A 780 -29.56 -36.91 5.00
CA GLU A 780 -28.47 -35.91 5.08
C GLU A 780 -27.17 -36.53 5.60
N VAL A 781 -26.03 -36.06 5.08
CA VAL A 781 -24.69 -36.42 5.55
C VAL A 781 -23.94 -35.17 5.91
N SER A 782 -23.46 -35.06 7.17
CA SER A 782 -22.62 -33.94 7.58
C SER A 782 -21.22 -34.03 6.94
N LEU A 783 -20.58 -32.87 6.71
CA LEU A 783 -19.21 -32.82 6.22
C LEU A 783 -18.24 -33.57 7.14
N ALA A 784 -18.42 -33.52 8.46
CA ALA A 784 -17.62 -34.28 9.42
C ALA A 784 -17.73 -35.79 9.20
N LYS A 785 -18.97 -36.31 8.98
CA LYS A 785 -19.18 -37.72 8.72
C LYS A 785 -18.58 -38.12 7.37
N LEU A 786 -18.69 -37.29 6.37
CA LEU A 786 -18.11 -37.50 5.05
C LEU A 786 -16.58 -37.50 5.10
N ALA A 787 -15.97 -36.51 5.76
CA ALA A 787 -14.52 -36.42 5.93
C ALA A 787 -13.95 -37.60 6.74
N HIS A 788 -14.63 -37.99 7.84
CA HIS A 788 -14.22 -39.15 8.61
C HIS A 788 -14.27 -40.44 7.76
N LYS A 789 -15.30 -40.62 6.92
CA LYS A 789 -15.37 -41.75 5.98
C LYS A 789 -14.25 -41.70 4.93
N ALA A 790 -13.87 -40.52 4.49
CA ALA A 790 -12.79 -40.33 3.51
C ALA A 790 -11.44 -40.83 4.05
N GLU A 791 -11.16 -40.64 5.33
CA GLU A 791 -9.88 -40.93 5.98
C GLU A 791 -9.79 -42.35 6.57
N THR A 792 -10.91 -43.08 6.75
CA THR A 792 -10.92 -44.31 7.48
C THR A 792 -11.28 -45.57 6.65
N GLY A 793 -10.63 -46.67 6.96
CA GLY A 793 -10.94 -48.00 6.38
C GLY A 793 -10.77 -48.06 4.85
N THR A 794 -11.84 -48.41 4.14
CA THR A 794 -11.90 -48.37 2.67
C THR A 794 -12.36 -47.04 2.12
N GLY A 795 -11.93 -45.95 2.80
CA GLY A 795 -12.24 -44.58 2.40
C GLY A 795 -11.68 -44.19 1.04
N PHE A 796 -12.13 -43.06 0.56
CA PHE A 796 -11.76 -42.52 -0.77
C PHE A 796 -10.65 -41.49 -0.72
N GLY A 797 -9.99 -41.33 0.44
CA GLY A 797 -8.87 -40.37 0.63
C GLY A 797 -9.31 -38.95 0.95
N ILE A 798 -8.36 -38.11 1.31
CA ILE A 798 -8.58 -36.73 1.72
C ILE A 798 -9.20 -35.93 0.58
N LEU A 799 -10.22 -35.12 0.90
CA LEU A 799 -10.88 -34.26 -0.07
C LEU A 799 -10.22 -32.90 -0.16
N VAL A 800 -9.64 -32.60 -1.30
CA VAL A 800 -8.93 -31.34 -1.60
C VAL A 800 -9.42 -30.80 -2.95
N GLY A 801 -9.75 -29.54 -2.98
CA GLY A 801 -9.97 -28.77 -4.22
C GLY A 801 -8.80 -27.84 -4.48
N THR A 802 -8.33 -27.76 -5.73
CA THR A 802 -7.26 -26.85 -6.15
C THR A 802 -7.66 -26.09 -7.39
N ALA A 803 -7.21 -24.84 -7.51
CA ALA A 803 -7.41 -24.06 -8.72
C ALA A 803 -6.29 -23.05 -8.94
N SER A 804 -6.07 -22.75 -10.22
CA SER A 804 -5.29 -21.59 -10.69
C SER A 804 -6.24 -20.61 -11.36
N TYR A 805 -5.97 -19.30 -11.20
CA TYR A 805 -6.71 -18.27 -11.89
C TYR A 805 -5.75 -17.34 -12.61
N ILE A 806 -5.99 -17.16 -13.89
CA ILE A 806 -5.37 -16.18 -14.79
C ILE A 806 -6.45 -15.72 -15.77
N THR A 807 -6.45 -14.47 -16.18
CA THR A 807 -7.43 -13.94 -17.12
C THR A 807 -6.82 -12.87 -18.00
N SER A 808 -7.32 -12.73 -19.23
CA SER A 808 -7.09 -11.60 -20.14
C SER A 808 -8.13 -10.50 -19.98
N GLU A 809 -9.20 -10.72 -19.19
CA GLU A 809 -10.25 -9.75 -18.94
C GLU A 809 -9.95 -8.94 -17.68
N LEU A 810 -10.41 -7.69 -17.62
CA LEU A 810 -10.25 -6.79 -16.50
C LEU A 810 -11.57 -6.21 -16.02
N ALA A 811 -11.74 -6.20 -14.71
CA ALA A 811 -12.73 -5.38 -14.04
C ALA A 811 -12.13 -3.98 -13.75
N PHE A 812 -12.86 -2.94 -14.12
CA PHE A 812 -12.47 -1.55 -13.86
C PHE A 812 -13.40 -0.94 -12.81
N PRO A 813 -12.92 -0.68 -11.59
CA PRO A 813 -13.63 0.19 -10.68
C PRO A 813 -13.58 1.64 -11.18
N TYR A 814 -14.70 2.33 -11.05
CA TYR A 814 -14.87 3.74 -11.36
C TYR A 814 -15.30 4.50 -10.12
N GLY A 815 -15.17 5.82 -10.13
CA GLY A 815 -15.62 6.64 -9.03
C GLY A 815 -15.55 8.12 -9.32
N ALA A 816 -16.00 8.91 -8.33
CA ALA A 816 -15.80 10.36 -8.31
C ALA A 816 -15.50 10.84 -6.90
N ASN A 817 -14.65 11.86 -6.81
CA ASN A 817 -14.43 12.63 -5.60
C ASN A 817 -15.05 14.00 -5.74
N PHE A 818 -15.79 14.44 -4.72
CA PHE A 818 -16.38 15.78 -4.61
C PHE A 818 -15.77 16.47 -3.39
N ALA A 819 -15.31 17.68 -3.56
CA ALA A 819 -14.73 18.50 -2.51
C ALA A 819 -15.45 19.83 -2.37
N GLU A 820 -15.67 20.30 -1.13
CA GLU A 820 -16.05 21.67 -0.82
C GLU A 820 -14.96 22.26 0.06
N VAL A 821 -14.32 23.33 -0.43
CA VAL A 821 -13.29 24.05 0.30
C VAL A 821 -13.73 25.45 0.66
N ALA A 822 -13.22 25.97 1.77
CA ALA A 822 -13.24 27.40 2.08
C ALA A 822 -11.80 27.91 1.97
N VAL A 823 -11.58 28.94 1.12
CA VAL A 823 -10.31 29.61 0.91
C VAL A 823 -10.35 31.00 1.52
N ASN A 824 -9.43 31.30 2.42
CA ASN A 824 -9.26 32.66 2.94
C ASN A 824 -8.41 33.46 1.97
N VAL A 825 -9.03 34.38 1.23
CA VAL A 825 -8.34 35.15 0.18
C VAL A 825 -7.34 36.16 0.73
N ARG A 826 -7.32 36.42 2.05
CA ARG A 826 -6.34 37.31 2.69
C ARG A 826 -5.10 36.57 3.18
N THR A 827 -5.24 35.33 3.66
CA THR A 827 -4.13 34.53 4.23
C THR A 827 -3.68 33.41 3.33
N GLY A 828 -4.47 33.03 2.31
CA GLY A 828 -4.24 31.87 1.47
C GLY A 828 -4.63 30.53 2.13
N GLU A 829 -5.12 30.57 3.36
CA GLU A 829 -5.50 29.35 4.11
C GLU A 829 -6.59 28.56 3.40
N ILE A 830 -6.43 27.26 3.34
CA ILE A 830 -7.38 26.30 2.77
C ILE A 830 -7.97 25.46 3.89
N ARG A 831 -9.29 25.45 3.98
CA ARG A 831 -10.04 24.54 4.86
C ARG A 831 -10.90 23.62 4.00
N LEU A 832 -10.73 22.32 4.14
CA LEU A 832 -11.51 21.30 3.45
C LEU A 832 -12.74 20.97 4.32
N ASP A 833 -13.89 21.54 3.99
CA ASP A 833 -15.10 21.42 4.81
C ASP A 833 -15.84 20.11 4.54
N LYS A 834 -15.96 19.70 3.25
CA LYS A 834 -16.60 18.45 2.87
C LYS A 834 -15.74 17.68 1.87
N PHE A 835 -15.72 16.37 2.02
CA PHE A 835 -15.14 15.48 1.02
C PHE A 835 -15.96 14.21 0.89
N TYR A 836 -16.43 13.93 -0.31
CA TYR A 836 -17.23 12.74 -0.60
C TYR A 836 -16.54 11.88 -1.65
N ALA A 837 -16.32 10.59 -1.32
CA ALA A 837 -15.77 9.59 -2.20
C ALA A 837 -16.87 8.58 -2.57
N LEU A 838 -17.33 8.60 -3.81
CA LEU A 838 -18.33 7.66 -4.32
C LEU A 838 -17.65 6.69 -5.27
N LEU A 839 -17.63 5.41 -4.94
CA LEU A 839 -16.85 4.42 -5.67
C LEU A 839 -17.69 3.20 -6.08
N ASP A 840 -17.52 2.79 -7.33
CA ASP A 840 -18.06 1.58 -7.92
C ASP A 840 -17.06 0.42 -7.73
N CYS A 841 -17.34 -0.45 -6.78
CA CYS A 841 -16.58 -1.68 -6.56
C CYS A 841 -17.33 -2.96 -6.98
N GLY A 842 -18.33 -2.83 -7.87
CA GLY A 842 -19.21 -3.94 -8.22
C GLY A 842 -20.01 -4.42 -7.00
N THR A 843 -20.00 -5.73 -6.77
CA THR A 843 -20.55 -6.31 -5.53
C THR A 843 -19.49 -6.28 -4.45
N PRO A 844 -19.64 -5.47 -3.39
CA PRO A 844 -18.66 -5.48 -2.28
C PRO A 844 -18.73 -6.82 -1.52
N ILE A 845 -17.59 -7.50 -1.39
CA ILE A 845 -17.53 -8.78 -0.65
C ILE A 845 -17.76 -8.56 0.84
N ASN A 846 -17.17 -7.49 1.42
CA ASN A 846 -17.38 -7.05 2.78
C ASN A 846 -17.52 -5.53 2.78
N PRO A 847 -18.75 -4.99 2.83
CA PRO A 847 -19.01 -3.57 2.66
C PRO A 847 -18.27 -2.67 3.65
N GLU A 848 -18.21 -3.07 4.92
CA GLU A 848 -17.58 -2.27 5.97
C GLU A 848 -16.06 -2.18 5.80
N LEU A 849 -15.39 -3.30 5.54
CA LEU A 849 -13.94 -3.30 5.26
C LEU A 849 -13.64 -2.52 3.96
N ALA A 850 -14.53 -2.56 2.97
CA ALA A 850 -14.39 -1.76 1.75
C ALA A 850 -14.45 -0.26 2.03
N LEU A 851 -15.38 0.20 2.88
CA LEU A 851 -15.45 1.60 3.32
C LEU A 851 -14.16 2.03 4.04
N GLY A 852 -13.61 1.19 4.91
CA GLY A 852 -12.33 1.46 5.58
C GLY A 852 -11.18 1.68 4.59
N GLN A 853 -11.09 0.89 3.52
CA GLN A 853 -10.10 1.07 2.46
C GLN A 853 -10.28 2.41 1.73
N ILE A 854 -11.50 2.83 1.46
CA ILE A 854 -11.80 4.11 0.81
C ILE A 854 -11.37 5.27 1.73
N TYR A 855 -11.75 5.25 3.01
CA TYR A 855 -11.37 6.29 3.97
C TYR A 855 -9.86 6.43 4.09
N GLY A 856 -9.13 5.33 4.26
CA GLY A 856 -7.67 5.33 4.38
C GLY A 856 -6.97 5.85 3.14
N ALA A 857 -7.38 5.39 1.96
CA ALA A 857 -6.83 5.82 0.68
C ALA A 857 -7.09 7.31 0.42
N THR A 858 -8.32 7.76 0.63
CA THR A 858 -8.73 9.15 0.42
C THR A 858 -8.02 10.11 1.38
N MET A 859 -7.92 9.76 2.66
CA MET A 859 -7.24 10.62 3.64
C MET A 859 -5.75 10.77 3.33
N ARG A 860 -5.10 9.70 2.84
CA ARG A 860 -3.71 9.78 2.34
C ARG A 860 -3.58 10.70 1.13
N ALA A 861 -4.55 10.68 0.21
CA ALA A 861 -4.56 11.57 -0.95
C ALA A 861 -4.80 13.03 -0.55
N ILE A 862 -5.68 13.30 0.43
CA ILE A 862 -5.90 14.62 1.02
C ILE A 862 -4.59 15.12 1.66
N GLY A 863 -3.91 14.28 2.46
CA GLY A 863 -2.62 14.62 3.05
C GLY A 863 -1.58 15.00 2.02
N HIS A 864 -1.39 14.20 0.96
CA HIS A 864 -0.48 14.53 -0.12
C HIS A 864 -0.89 15.80 -0.88
N SER A 865 -2.19 16.12 -0.93
CA SER A 865 -2.68 17.33 -1.60
C SER A 865 -2.39 18.62 -0.79
N LEU A 866 -2.36 18.54 0.54
CA LEU A 866 -2.36 19.72 1.40
C LEU A 866 -1.14 19.86 2.33
N THR A 867 -0.50 18.75 2.76
CA THR A 867 0.49 18.79 3.84
C THR A 867 1.74 17.96 3.62
N GLU A 868 1.68 16.85 2.85
CA GLU A 868 2.77 15.89 2.75
C GLU A 868 3.73 16.22 1.61
N GLU A 869 5.03 16.38 1.92
CA GLU A 869 6.07 16.54 0.90
C GLU A 869 7.45 16.08 1.42
N ILE A 870 8.24 15.44 0.55
CA ILE A 870 9.67 15.22 0.78
C ILE A 870 10.44 16.41 0.18
N CYS A 871 11.05 17.19 1.05
CA CYS A 871 11.83 18.37 0.67
C CYS A 871 13.33 18.10 0.69
N TYR A 872 14.07 18.80 -0.15
CA TYR A 872 15.54 18.75 -0.24
C TYR A 872 16.14 20.13 -0.05
N ASP A 873 17.37 20.18 0.46
CA ASP A 873 18.17 21.41 0.45
C ASP A 873 18.82 21.66 -0.94
N GLY A 874 19.49 22.80 -1.11
CA GLY A 874 20.18 23.14 -2.35
C GLY A 874 21.37 22.23 -2.72
N LYS A 875 21.73 21.27 -1.86
CA LYS A 875 22.78 20.27 -2.09
C LYS A 875 22.22 18.87 -2.36
N GLY A 876 20.90 18.72 -2.40
CA GLY A 876 20.22 17.43 -2.60
C GLY A 876 20.13 16.57 -1.34
N ILE A 877 20.27 17.17 -0.16
CA ILE A 877 20.12 16.47 1.11
C ILE A 877 18.64 16.48 1.51
N PRO A 878 17.99 15.34 1.80
CA PRO A 878 16.61 15.32 2.28
C PRO A 878 16.48 16.07 3.62
N LEU A 879 15.55 17.00 3.70
CA LEU A 879 15.18 17.73 4.91
C LEU A 879 14.08 17.00 5.68
N THR A 880 13.23 16.27 4.94
CA THR A 880 12.14 15.48 5.50
C THR A 880 12.65 14.08 5.85
N ARG A 881 12.74 13.76 7.16
CA ARG A 881 13.33 12.51 7.64
C ARG A 881 12.53 11.83 8.77
N ASP A 882 11.42 12.42 9.17
CA ASP A 882 10.55 11.92 10.26
C ASP A 882 9.09 12.30 10.00
N LEU A 883 8.18 11.74 10.79
CA LEU A 883 6.74 11.95 10.64
C LEU A 883 6.32 13.41 10.91
N LYS A 884 7.07 14.15 11.76
CA LYS A 884 6.77 15.54 12.08
C LYS A 884 7.10 16.45 10.90
N SER A 885 8.32 16.32 10.36
CA SER A 885 8.78 17.15 9.25
C SER A 885 8.04 16.84 7.93
N TYR A 886 7.41 15.65 7.84
CA TYR A 886 6.69 15.21 6.66
C TYR A 886 5.26 15.76 6.55
N GLY A 887 4.60 16.05 7.67
CA GLY A 887 3.24 16.58 7.70
C GLY A 887 2.15 15.55 7.36
N ALA A 888 2.35 14.27 7.70
CA ALA A 888 1.29 13.26 7.54
C ALA A 888 0.04 13.64 8.35
N PRO A 889 -1.18 13.55 7.76
CA PRO A 889 -2.40 13.99 8.41
C PRO A 889 -2.71 13.18 9.68
N LYS A 890 -3.29 13.86 10.66
CA LYS A 890 -3.77 13.32 11.92
C LYS A 890 -5.28 13.45 12.02
N ILE A 891 -5.87 12.99 13.11
CA ILE A 891 -7.33 13.00 13.31
C ILE A 891 -7.94 14.40 13.18
N GLY A 892 -7.25 15.45 13.66
CA GLY A 892 -7.70 16.84 13.53
C GLY A 892 -7.70 17.40 12.09
N ASP A 893 -7.06 16.73 11.14
CA ASP A 893 -6.98 17.13 9.73
C ASP A 893 -8.12 16.54 8.88
N ILE A 894 -9.00 15.73 9.49
CA ILE A 894 -10.12 15.11 8.77
C ILE A 894 -11.17 16.20 8.42
N PRO A 895 -11.66 16.23 7.17
CA PRO A 895 -12.79 17.09 6.83
C PRO A 895 -13.96 16.90 7.79
N ARG A 896 -14.66 17.98 8.16
CA ARG A 896 -15.78 17.89 9.13
C ARG A 896 -16.90 16.99 8.64
N ASP A 897 -17.15 16.99 7.33
CA ASP A 897 -18.09 16.08 6.67
C ASP A 897 -17.32 15.23 5.64
N PHE A 898 -16.77 14.12 6.14
CA PHE A 898 -16.03 13.14 5.32
C PHE A 898 -16.86 11.87 5.19
N ARG A 899 -17.28 11.55 3.97
CA ARG A 899 -18.10 10.36 3.69
C ARG A 899 -17.59 9.55 2.51
N ALA A 900 -17.73 8.24 2.61
CA ALA A 900 -17.49 7.30 1.55
C ALA A 900 -18.77 6.52 1.21
N PHE A 901 -18.97 6.24 -0.07
CA PHE A 901 -20.16 5.54 -0.57
C PHE A 901 -19.73 4.43 -1.53
N LEU A 902 -20.35 3.25 -1.34
CA LEU A 902 -20.26 2.14 -2.26
C LEU A 902 -21.44 2.20 -3.22
N VAL A 903 -21.14 2.33 -4.50
CA VAL A 903 -22.17 2.36 -5.57
C VAL A 903 -22.02 1.07 -6.36
N PRO A 904 -22.99 0.15 -6.32
CA PRO A 904 -22.87 -1.16 -6.96
C PRO A 904 -23.00 -1.07 -8.48
N SER A 905 -22.35 -2.01 -9.17
CA SER A 905 -22.54 -2.29 -10.60
C SER A 905 -22.51 -3.78 -10.85
N ASP A 906 -22.93 -4.24 -12.03
CA ASP A 906 -22.95 -5.65 -12.41
C ASP A 906 -21.70 -5.99 -13.24
N ASP A 907 -20.63 -6.40 -12.58
CA ASP A 907 -19.40 -6.89 -13.21
C ASP A 907 -19.40 -8.42 -13.32
N LYS A 908 -18.66 -8.96 -14.28
CA LYS A 908 -18.62 -10.43 -14.53
C LYS A 908 -17.24 -11.06 -14.32
N VAL A 909 -16.20 -10.25 -14.15
CA VAL A 909 -14.80 -10.73 -14.08
C VAL A 909 -14.43 -11.15 -12.66
N GLY A 910 -14.70 -10.29 -11.69
CA GLY A 910 -14.41 -10.59 -10.29
C GLY A 910 -15.39 -11.59 -9.67
N PRO A 911 -15.02 -12.21 -8.53
CA PRO A 911 -15.87 -13.20 -7.87
C PRO A 911 -17.20 -12.55 -7.41
N TYR A 912 -18.32 -13.13 -7.79
CA TYR A 912 -19.67 -12.61 -7.56
C TYR A 912 -19.89 -11.16 -8.02
N GLY A 913 -19.13 -10.69 -9.01
CA GLY A 913 -19.23 -9.35 -9.54
C GLY A 913 -18.45 -8.28 -8.79
N ALA A 914 -17.50 -8.67 -7.94
CA ALA A 914 -16.66 -7.73 -7.21
C ALA A 914 -15.61 -7.06 -8.10
N LYS A 915 -15.35 -5.77 -7.84
CA LYS A 915 -14.19 -5.05 -8.36
C LYS A 915 -13.27 -4.65 -7.20
N SER A 916 -12.04 -4.28 -7.49
CA SER A 916 -11.10 -3.79 -6.48
C SER A 916 -11.51 -2.43 -5.92
N ILE A 917 -11.04 -2.10 -4.70
CA ILE A 917 -11.36 -0.83 -4.03
C ILE A 917 -10.15 -0.15 -3.38
N SER A 918 -9.06 -0.90 -3.12
CA SER A 918 -7.98 -0.44 -2.25
C SER A 918 -7.16 0.73 -2.81
N GLU A 919 -7.00 0.86 -4.13
CA GLU A 919 -6.13 1.89 -4.72
C GLU A 919 -6.88 3.08 -5.31
N ILE A 920 -8.08 2.89 -5.82
CA ILE A 920 -8.84 3.93 -6.52
C ILE A 920 -9.08 5.18 -5.66
N GLY A 921 -9.23 5.02 -4.34
CA GLY A 921 -9.51 6.12 -3.41
C GLY A 921 -8.46 7.23 -3.38
N VAL A 922 -7.21 6.97 -3.82
CA VAL A 922 -6.17 8.02 -3.86
C VAL A 922 -6.14 8.82 -5.16
N ASN A 923 -6.94 8.45 -6.17
CA ASN A 923 -6.75 8.95 -7.53
C ASN A 923 -7.33 10.35 -7.78
N GLY A 924 -8.30 10.83 -6.99
CA GLY A 924 -9.08 12.02 -7.34
C GLY A 924 -9.04 13.18 -6.34
N ALA A 925 -8.42 13.03 -5.16
CA ALA A 925 -8.48 14.10 -4.15
C ALA A 925 -7.80 15.40 -4.62
N ALA A 926 -6.59 15.32 -5.19
CA ALA A 926 -5.87 16.51 -5.63
C ALA A 926 -6.64 17.31 -6.70
N PRO A 927 -7.14 16.72 -7.80
CA PRO A 927 -7.89 17.49 -8.78
C PRO A 927 -9.24 18.02 -8.24
N ALA A 928 -9.95 17.27 -7.39
CA ALA A 928 -11.19 17.75 -6.78
C ALA A 928 -10.96 18.95 -5.85
N ILE A 929 -9.90 18.92 -5.04
CA ILE A 929 -9.52 20.04 -4.16
C ILE A 929 -9.05 21.25 -5.00
N ALA A 930 -8.21 21.03 -6.03
CA ALA A 930 -7.68 22.12 -6.86
C ALA A 930 -8.77 22.84 -7.65
N THR A 931 -9.71 22.10 -8.22
CA THR A 931 -10.85 22.70 -8.93
C THR A 931 -11.81 23.40 -7.96
N ALA A 932 -12.00 22.91 -6.73
CA ALA A 932 -12.73 23.59 -5.68
C ALA A 932 -12.05 24.90 -5.26
N ILE A 933 -10.73 24.95 -5.17
CA ILE A 933 -9.96 26.17 -4.88
C ILE A 933 -10.17 27.19 -6.02
N HIS A 934 -10.12 26.74 -7.28
CA HIS A 934 -10.40 27.62 -8.41
C HIS A 934 -11.82 28.19 -8.35
N ASP A 935 -12.81 27.36 -8.11
CA ASP A 935 -14.21 27.80 -7.98
C ASP A 935 -14.42 28.80 -6.81
N ALA A 936 -13.62 28.66 -5.72
CA ALA A 936 -13.66 29.59 -4.59
C ALA A 936 -13.06 30.96 -4.89
N CYS A 937 -11.92 31.03 -5.59
CA CYS A 937 -11.13 32.28 -5.68
C CYS A 937 -10.52 32.56 -7.07
N GLY A 938 -10.82 31.78 -8.09
CA GLY A 938 -10.36 31.97 -9.48
C GLY A 938 -8.89 31.58 -9.71
N VAL A 939 -8.23 30.88 -8.77
CA VAL A 939 -6.81 30.52 -8.83
C VAL A 939 -6.62 29.12 -9.39
N TRP A 940 -5.85 28.98 -10.48
CA TRP A 940 -5.45 27.67 -11.03
C TRP A 940 -4.12 27.22 -10.43
N LEU A 941 -4.18 26.26 -9.46
CA LEU A 941 -3.00 25.64 -8.88
C LEU A 941 -2.55 24.46 -9.75
N ARG A 942 -1.37 24.56 -10.37
CA ARG A 942 -0.83 23.54 -11.30
C ARG A 942 0.31 22.73 -10.70
N LYS A 943 0.71 23.04 -9.46
CA LYS A 943 1.72 22.30 -8.72
C LYS A 943 1.10 21.76 -7.43
N TRP A 944 1.11 20.47 -7.29
CA TRP A 944 0.70 19.69 -6.13
C TRP A 944 1.90 19.54 -5.17
N HIS A 945 1.88 19.75 -3.86
CA HIS A 945 0.74 20.01 -3.00
C HIS A 945 0.40 21.52 -2.96
N PHE A 946 -0.77 21.85 -2.39
CA PHE A 946 -1.32 23.20 -2.42
C PHE A 946 -1.02 23.92 -1.11
N THR A 947 -0.40 25.11 -1.23
CA THR A 947 0.01 25.91 -0.07
C THR A 947 -0.63 27.30 -0.08
N PRO A 948 -0.80 27.91 1.10
CA PRO A 948 -1.26 29.31 1.21
C PRO A 948 -0.42 30.28 0.37
N GLU A 949 0.89 30.09 0.30
CA GLU A 949 1.80 30.94 -0.47
C GLU A 949 1.53 30.85 -1.97
N GLN A 950 1.20 29.67 -2.51
CA GLN A 950 0.84 29.55 -3.92
C GLN A 950 -0.43 30.33 -4.23
N ILE A 951 -1.46 30.23 -3.38
CA ILE A 951 -2.70 30.99 -3.56
C ILE A 951 -2.44 32.49 -3.51
N LEU A 952 -1.68 32.97 -2.53
CA LEU A 952 -1.38 34.41 -2.38
C LEU A 952 -0.55 34.96 -3.56
N ARG A 953 0.35 34.15 -4.14
CA ARG A 953 1.11 34.54 -5.35
C ARG A 953 0.20 34.67 -6.56
N GLU A 954 -0.64 33.71 -6.79
CA GLU A 954 -1.60 33.72 -7.93
C GLU A 954 -2.65 34.84 -7.76
N LEU A 955 -3.02 35.19 -6.53
CA LEU A 955 -3.85 36.37 -6.25
C LEU A 955 -3.10 37.70 -6.35
N GLY A 956 -1.79 37.69 -6.68
CA GLY A 956 -0.96 38.89 -6.80
C GLY A 956 -0.65 39.60 -5.47
N LYS A 957 -0.74 38.87 -4.34
CA LYS A 957 -0.49 39.41 -2.98
C LYS A 957 0.90 39.11 -2.44
N LEU A 958 1.65 38.23 -3.12
CA LEU A 958 3.08 37.97 -2.88
C LEU A 958 3.83 38.09 -4.19
N GLU A 959 5.10 38.57 -4.10
CA GLU A 959 5.97 38.63 -5.28
C GLU A 959 6.15 37.24 -5.92
N GLN A 960 6.17 37.17 -7.24
CA GLN A 960 6.47 35.94 -7.96
C GLN A 960 7.94 35.57 -7.68
N GLN A 961 8.21 34.39 -7.19
CA GLN A 961 9.58 33.88 -7.11
C GLN A 961 10.12 33.73 -8.54
N ALA A 962 11.26 34.34 -8.80
CA ALA A 962 12.00 34.09 -10.02
C ALA A 962 12.25 32.57 -10.11
N SER A 963 11.83 31.95 -11.22
CA SER A 963 12.03 30.52 -11.46
C SER A 963 13.52 30.21 -11.41
N ALA A 964 13.99 29.58 -10.34
CA ALA A 964 15.33 29.05 -10.20
C ALA A 964 15.49 27.72 -10.96
#